data_0fa3e04effc19b4394d84a20d41158a7
#
_entry.id   0fa3e04effc19b4394d84a20d41158a7
#
_cell.length_a   1.000
_cell.length_b   1.000
_cell.length_c   1.000
_cell.angle_alpha   90.00
_cell.angle_beta   90.00
_cell.angle_gamma   90.00
#
_symmetry.space_group_name_H-M   'P 1'
#
loop_
_entity.id
_entity.type
_entity.pdbx_description
1 polymer ?
#
loop_
_entity_poly.entity_id
_entity_poly.type
_entity_poly.pdbx_seq_one_letter_code
_entity_poly.pdbx_strand_id
1 'polypeptide(L)'
;MIRFLSSAIALGALSQVALAADAPAPAEKTTYNDHVALIFRQRCGTCHNSTDKKGDIALDNYAGVMAGGSGGEIVTGGDLSASTLWNVITHESEPKMPPNADKLPQAELDVIKKWILGGVLEKGDSVAKIKVQKAMAKIEVSTARPATVAMPQTYFGEPQHVAPTTNAVTALATSPWAPLAAVSGHRQISIWNTATLELLGVLPFPEGQPQILKFSRNGAVLLAGGGRGGASGKVVLYDVATGERQVEVGDEYDVVLAADLSPDQTLIALGGPKKMLRIYSTATGELVHEIKKHTDWITAIEFSPDGVLLASGDRSNGVVVWESHSGREFYPLNGHQGAITDISWRPDSNVVATASEDGTIRLWEMNNGTQVKSTSSHGGVAAMDYVRDGRMVTTGRDSKVRLWNPEGGQIREFTGMTDLGLEVAFDAESERVLGGDWTGLIRVWNAADGKEVGQLSTGPRPAAERLVKVEQAIPAAEKLAAETAAALAVAAKPIAEREAVATAKLTEANAATAKVQEAAAAKAAAEKVLAEKTAAVQAAEQALIAARAAYEKAILEKDAAARNTAPAQTSVASAAEVEKAAAAAAAAVKAEADKLAAAAKPNEAEQKALAAAQAAAKSAADQAASLKGQTERLKKVIEGLQKPAEGQQVAN
;
A
#
# COMPACT_ATOMS: atom_id res chain seq x y z
N MET A 1 7.93 76.12 -32.63
CA MET A 1 7.30 77.23 -31.97
C MET A 1 6.69 76.80 -30.69
N ILE A 2 7.10 77.52 -29.60
CA ILE A 2 6.53 77.61 -28.29
C ILE A 2 6.69 76.38 -27.38
N ARG A 3 7.67 76.29 -26.49
CA ARG A 3 8.06 76.96 -25.23
C ARG A 3 7.07 76.71 -24.06
N PHE A 4 7.68 76.10 -23.02
CA PHE A 4 7.66 76.37 -21.55
C PHE A 4 6.53 75.63 -20.77
N LEU A 5 6.70 75.14 -19.59
CA LEU A 5 7.52 75.53 -18.42
C LEU A 5 7.74 74.38 -17.45
N SER A 6 8.85 74.38 -16.78
CA SER A 6 9.26 73.60 -15.63
C SER A 6 8.40 73.85 -14.41
N SER A 7 8.19 72.87 -13.59
CA SER A 7 8.05 73.03 -12.13
C SER A 7 8.64 71.86 -11.41
N ALA A 8 9.77 72.10 -10.80
CA ALA A 8 10.44 71.22 -9.86
C ALA A 8 9.71 71.26 -8.51
N ILE A 9 9.28 70.11 -8.01
CA ILE A 9 8.92 69.97 -6.59
C ILE A 9 9.93 69.03 -6.00
N ALA A 10 10.82 69.61 -5.17
CA ALA A 10 11.72 68.90 -4.28
C ALA A 10 10.91 68.28 -3.15
N LEU A 11 10.85 66.95 -3.09
CA LEU A 11 10.39 66.25 -1.90
C LEU A 11 11.62 65.68 -1.19
N GLY A 12 11.80 66.16 0.05
CA GLY A 12 12.90 65.79 0.93
C GLY A 12 12.89 64.32 1.26
N ALA A 13 14.06 63.71 1.10
CA ALA A 13 14.35 62.36 1.57
C ALA A 13 14.44 62.37 3.10
N LEU A 14 13.38 61.92 3.78
CA LEU A 14 13.48 61.50 5.18
C LEU A 14 14.13 60.10 5.20
N SER A 15 15.41 60.05 5.53
CA SER A 15 16.14 58.82 5.86
C SER A 15 15.53 58.21 7.12
N GLN A 16 14.66 57.21 6.95
CA GLN A 16 14.35 56.31 8.06
C GLN A 16 15.54 55.40 8.25
N VAL A 17 16.29 55.62 9.29
CA VAL A 17 17.24 54.64 9.88
C VAL A 17 16.36 53.53 10.42
N ALA A 18 16.22 52.44 9.65
CA ALA A 18 15.72 51.18 10.17
C ALA A 18 16.77 50.67 11.16
N LEU A 19 16.42 50.67 12.45
CA LEU A 19 17.14 49.87 13.42
C LEU A 19 17.01 48.40 12.96
N ALA A 20 18.10 47.82 12.49
CA ALA A 20 18.21 46.40 12.31
C ALA A 20 17.97 45.76 13.69
N ALA A 21 16.84 45.10 13.86
CA ALA A 21 16.63 44.21 14.98
C ALA A 21 17.70 43.12 14.86
N ASP A 22 18.54 43.01 15.88
CA ASP A 22 19.53 41.95 16.00
C ASP A 22 18.83 40.60 15.77
N ALA A 23 19.24 39.89 14.70
CA ALA A 23 18.87 38.51 14.53
C ALA A 23 19.34 37.73 15.79
N PRO A 24 18.51 36.84 16.36
CA PRO A 24 18.93 36.04 17.49
C PRO A 24 20.22 35.29 17.11
N ALA A 25 21.25 35.44 17.92
CA ALA A 25 22.52 34.75 17.74
C ALA A 25 22.23 33.24 17.63
N PRO A 26 22.89 32.49 16.72
CA PRO A 26 22.68 31.04 16.58
C PRO A 26 22.87 30.39 17.95
N ALA A 27 21.93 29.55 18.36
CA ALA A 27 21.96 28.88 19.65
C ALA A 27 23.30 28.15 19.80
N GLU A 28 24.04 28.47 20.83
CA GLU A 28 25.38 27.95 21.10
C GLU A 28 25.30 26.43 21.29
N LYS A 29 25.93 25.65 20.37
CA LYS A 29 25.95 24.21 20.43
C LYS A 29 26.73 23.72 21.62
N THR A 30 26.15 22.88 22.47
CA THR A 30 26.88 22.26 23.57
C THR A 30 27.71 21.10 23.02
N THR A 31 29.03 21.17 23.20
CA THR A 31 30.00 20.19 22.68
C THR A 31 30.75 19.49 23.81
N TYR A 32 31.37 18.35 23.52
CA TYR A 32 32.21 17.65 24.46
C TYR A 32 33.45 18.51 24.82
N ASN A 33 34.19 18.96 23.79
CA ASN A 33 35.48 19.66 24.00
C ASN A 33 35.35 20.98 24.76
N ASP A 34 34.31 21.77 24.47
CA ASP A 34 34.16 23.10 25.04
C ASP A 34 33.41 23.11 26.38
N HIS A 35 32.52 22.13 26.61
CA HIS A 35 31.58 22.17 27.73
C HIS A 35 31.68 20.97 28.67
N VAL A 36 31.70 19.72 28.13
CA VAL A 36 31.54 18.50 28.92
C VAL A 36 32.89 17.97 29.45
N ALA A 37 33.95 18.08 28.66
CA ALA A 37 35.27 17.55 29.02
C ALA A 37 35.81 18.10 30.35
N LEU A 38 35.51 19.36 30.66
CA LEU A 38 35.94 19.98 31.92
C LEU A 38 35.22 19.34 33.11
N ILE A 39 33.90 19.11 32.99
CA ILE A 39 33.09 18.47 34.02
C ILE A 39 33.57 17.04 34.25
N PHE A 40 33.75 16.26 33.20
CA PHE A 40 34.22 14.87 33.32
C PHE A 40 35.63 14.79 33.93
N ARG A 41 36.53 15.68 33.55
CA ARG A 41 37.89 15.74 34.13
C ARG A 41 37.86 16.04 35.63
N GLN A 42 37.01 16.96 36.05
CA GLN A 42 36.94 17.39 37.47
C GLN A 42 36.17 16.38 38.33
N ARG A 43 35.12 15.78 37.83
CA ARG A 43 34.18 14.94 38.60
C ARG A 43 34.44 13.45 38.46
N CYS A 44 34.93 13.01 37.31
CA CYS A 44 35.01 11.59 36.94
C CYS A 44 36.45 11.12 36.68
N GLY A 45 37.35 12.06 36.34
CA GLY A 45 38.70 11.78 35.83
C GLY A 45 39.64 11.04 36.81
N THR A 46 39.35 11.02 38.10
CA THR A 46 40.14 10.25 39.06
C THR A 46 40.03 8.74 38.85
N CYS A 47 38.88 8.26 38.37
CA CYS A 47 38.57 6.84 38.21
C CYS A 47 38.37 6.42 36.74
N HIS A 48 37.90 7.33 35.90
CA HIS A 48 37.52 7.05 34.49
C HIS A 48 38.40 7.87 33.53
N ASN A 49 39.67 7.58 33.49
CA ASN A 49 40.64 8.21 32.59
C ASN A 49 41.31 7.15 31.72
N SER A 50 42.07 7.57 30.72
CA SER A 50 42.73 6.67 29.75
C SER A 50 43.72 5.67 30.36
N THR A 51 44.19 5.93 31.61
CA THR A 51 45.14 5.07 32.34
C THR A 51 44.38 4.14 33.30
N ASP A 52 43.41 4.67 34.05
CA ASP A 52 42.73 3.99 35.16
C ASP A 52 41.25 3.78 34.79
N LYS A 53 40.98 2.92 33.83
CA LYS A 53 39.68 2.70 33.20
C LYS A 53 38.76 1.83 34.09
N LYS A 54 38.25 2.36 35.20
CA LYS A 54 37.29 1.61 36.01
C LYS A 54 36.03 1.33 35.20
N GLY A 55 35.65 0.03 35.08
CA GLY A 55 34.57 -0.43 34.23
C GLY A 55 34.86 -0.34 32.73
N ASP A 56 36.15 -0.28 32.36
CA ASP A 56 36.66 -0.04 31.01
C ASP A 56 36.22 1.31 30.39
N ILE A 57 35.77 2.25 31.23
CA ILE A 57 35.24 3.57 30.80
C ILE A 57 36.34 4.62 30.90
N ALA A 58 36.61 5.35 29.82
CA ALA A 58 37.46 6.53 29.76
C ALA A 58 36.60 7.76 29.42
N LEU A 59 36.55 8.74 30.35
CA LEU A 59 35.76 9.97 30.18
C LEU A 59 36.64 11.21 29.94
N ASP A 60 37.96 11.04 29.86
CA ASP A 60 38.95 12.13 29.66
C ASP A 60 39.12 12.51 28.17
N ASN A 61 38.53 11.77 27.26
CA ASN A 61 38.54 12.08 25.84
C ASN A 61 37.23 11.61 25.18
N TYR A 62 36.82 12.27 24.08
CA TYR A 62 35.58 11.98 23.36
C TYR A 62 35.51 10.55 22.83
N ALA A 63 36.59 10.04 22.24
CA ALA A 63 36.64 8.69 21.70
C ALA A 63 36.40 7.63 22.78
N GLY A 64 36.95 7.83 23.98
CA GLY A 64 36.74 6.98 25.14
C GLY A 64 35.29 6.96 25.62
N VAL A 65 34.65 8.14 25.66
CA VAL A 65 33.20 8.22 25.99
C VAL A 65 32.34 7.46 24.98
N MET A 66 32.63 7.62 23.69
CA MET A 66 31.87 6.96 22.62
C MET A 66 32.21 5.47 22.48
N ALA A 67 33.35 5.01 22.93
CA ALA A 67 33.70 3.60 23.01
C ALA A 67 32.90 2.86 24.10
N GLY A 68 32.43 3.58 25.11
CA GLY A 68 31.70 2.99 26.23
C GLY A 68 32.59 2.22 27.19
N GLY A 69 32.08 1.19 27.83
CA GLY A 69 32.78 0.33 28.78
C GLY A 69 32.50 -1.15 28.58
N SER A 70 32.84 -1.97 29.58
CA SER A 70 32.58 -3.42 29.55
C SER A 70 31.10 -3.78 29.40
N GLY A 71 30.19 -2.86 29.74
CA GLY A 71 28.73 -3.00 29.55
C GLY A 71 28.19 -2.44 28.21
N GLY A 72 29.07 -1.99 27.29
CA GLY A 72 28.67 -1.38 26.03
C GLY A 72 28.64 0.15 26.03
N GLU A 73 27.86 0.75 25.13
CA GLU A 73 27.68 2.21 25.03
C GLU A 73 27.12 2.80 26.33
N ILE A 74 27.74 3.90 26.78
CA ILE A 74 27.29 4.60 28.00
C ILE A 74 26.49 5.87 27.72
N VAL A 75 26.52 6.35 26.47
CA VAL A 75 25.81 7.57 26.05
C VAL A 75 25.17 7.34 24.70
N THR A 76 23.86 7.58 24.61
CA THR A 76 23.10 7.56 23.38
C THR A 76 22.66 8.97 23.03
N GLY A 77 23.14 9.50 21.91
CA GLY A 77 22.79 10.87 21.48
C GLY A 77 21.29 11.00 21.22
N GLY A 78 20.69 12.04 21.78
CA GLY A 78 19.24 12.30 21.67
C GLY A 78 18.38 11.63 22.73
N ASP A 79 18.90 10.63 23.47
CA ASP A 79 18.11 9.84 24.43
C ASP A 79 18.79 9.79 25.82
N LEU A 80 18.15 10.42 26.80
CA LEU A 80 18.62 10.40 28.19
C LEU A 80 18.31 9.05 28.85
N SER A 81 17.21 8.44 28.54
CA SER A 81 16.77 7.19 29.18
C SER A 81 17.64 6.01 28.76
N ALA A 82 18.11 5.99 27.51
CA ALA A 82 19.06 5.02 26.99
C ALA A 82 20.52 5.31 27.38
N SER A 83 20.82 6.47 27.96
CA SER A 83 22.16 6.87 28.36
C SER A 83 22.46 6.40 29.77
N THR A 84 23.17 5.26 29.94
CA THR A 84 23.58 4.74 31.26
C THR A 84 24.35 5.77 32.05
N LEU A 85 25.24 6.54 31.39
CA LEU A 85 25.96 7.65 32.03
C LEU A 85 24.99 8.63 32.71
N TRP A 86 23.89 9.01 32.02
CA TRP A 86 22.89 9.92 32.58
C TRP A 86 22.22 9.34 33.83
N ASN A 87 21.77 8.08 33.74
CA ASN A 87 21.05 7.43 34.83
C ASN A 87 21.90 7.25 36.09
N VAL A 88 23.21 6.97 35.95
CA VAL A 88 24.10 6.83 37.09
C VAL A 88 24.50 8.16 37.74
N ILE A 89 24.68 9.25 36.94
CA ILE A 89 25.04 10.58 37.49
C ILE A 89 23.84 11.33 38.07
N THR A 90 22.60 10.98 37.66
CA THR A 90 21.36 11.48 38.28
C THR A 90 20.93 10.65 39.47
N HIS A 91 21.61 9.54 39.74
CA HIS A 91 21.27 8.56 40.76
C HIS A 91 19.94 7.82 40.54
N GLU A 92 19.48 7.75 39.30
CA GLU A 92 18.31 6.99 38.89
C GLU A 92 18.56 5.47 38.78
N SER A 93 19.83 5.07 38.60
CA SER A 93 20.25 3.68 38.57
C SER A 93 21.55 3.42 39.35
N GLU A 94 21.80 2.16 39.72
CA GLU A 94 23.05 1.70 40.31
C GLU A 94 24.06 1.28 39.21
N PRO A 95 25.38 1.52 39.43
CA PRO A 95 26.01 2.17 40.58
C PRO A 95 25.82 3.69 40.51
N LYS A 96 25.48 4.32 41.66
CA LYS A 96 25.43 5.79 41.73
C LYS A 96 26.81 6.41 41.55
N MET A 97 26.89 7.43 40.70
CA MET A 97 28.13 8.14 40.40
C MET A 97 28.01 9.64 40.69
N PRO A 98 29.02 10.26 41.35
CA PRO A 98 30.22 9.66 41.91
C PRO A 98 29.88 8.74 43.10
N PRO A 99 30.68 7.67 43.35
CA PRO A 99 30.42 6.76 44.44
C PRO A 99 30.60 7.42 45.80
N ASN A 100 29.70 7.20 46.74
CA ASN A 100 29.70 7.74 48.09
C ASN A 100 29.68 9.29 48.18
N ALA A 101 29.16 9.96 47.18
CA ALA A 101 29.01 11.41 47.11
C ALA A 101 27.60 11.80 46.65
N ASP A 102 27.21 13.05 46.86
CA ASP A 102 26.01 13.61 46.29
C ASP A 102 26.08 13.65 44.74
N LYS A 103 24.93 13.65 44.09
CA LYS A 103 24.84 13.83 42.63
C LYS A 103 25.48 15.17 42.19
N LEU A 104 25.86 15.26 40.94
CA LEU A 104 26.47 16.48 40.38
C LEU A 104 25.54 17.69 40.57
N PRO A 105 26.13 18.92 40.69
CA PRO A 105 25.35 20.15 40.69
C PRO A 105 24.44 20.26 39.49
N GLN A 106 23.23 20.82 39.68
CA GLN A 106 22.22 20.90 38.64
C GLN A 106 22.73 21.58 37.35
N ALA A 107 23.54 22.63 37.49
CA ALA A 107 24.13 23.33 36.34
C ALA A 107 25.03 22.42 35.48
N GLU A 108 25.81 21.52 36.11
CA GLU A 108 26.66 20.55 35.40
C GLU A 108 25.82 19.45 34.74
N LEU A 109 24.77 18.98 35.43
CA LEU A 109 23.80 18.05 34.87
C LEU A 109 23.08 18.66 33.66
N ASP A 110 22.69 19.92 33.70
CA ASP A 110 22.02 20.61 32.59
C ASP A 110 22.92 20.73 31.35
N VAL A 111 24.24 20.93 31.54
CA VAL A 111 25.24 20.92 30.44
C VAL A 111 25.31 19.52 29.80
N ILE A 112 25.45 18.47 30.61
CA ILE A 112 25.53 17.08 30.13
C ILE A 112 24.22 16.71 29.44
N LYS A 113 23.08 17.08 30.02
CA LYS A 113 21.77 16.89 29.43
C LYS A 113 21.63 17.52 28.04
N LYS A 114 22.02 18.81 27.92
CA LYS A 114 21.98 19.51 26.63
C LYS A 114 22.90 18.86 25.60
N TRP A 115 24.08 18.40 26.03
CA TRP A 115 25.02 17.71 25.17
C TRP A 115 24.46 16.37 24.65
N ILE A 116 23.89 15.56 25.53
CA ILE A 116 23.24 14.28 25.13
C ILE A 116 22.09 14.54 24.17
N LEU A 117 21.15 15.43 24.54
CA LEU A 117 20.01 15.76 23.70
C LEU A 117 20.41 16.44 22.38
N GLY A 118 21.53 17.16 22.37
CA GLY A 118 22.09 17.78 21.17
C GLY A 118 22.85 16.83 20.24
N GLY A 119 22.86 15.52 20.53
CA GLY A 119 23.46 14.49 19.68
C GLY A 119 24.94 14.29 19.93
N VAL A 120 25.41 14.48 21.17
CA VAL A 120 26.76 14.16 21.66
C VAL A 120 27.88 14.73 20.79
N LEU A 121 27.81 16.00 20.44
CA LEU A 121 28.79 16.67 19.58
C LEU A 121 30.18 16.68 20.19
N GLU A 122 31.24 16.34 19.42
CA GLU A 122 32.62 16.48 19.86
C GLU A 122 33.05 17.94 19.88
N LYS A 123 32.78 18.68 18.79
CA LYS A 123 33.13 20.10 18.58
C LYS A 123 32.00 20.79 17.76
N GLY A 124 32.11 22.10 17.60
CA GLY A 124 31.03 22.89 16.97
C GLY A 124 30.67 22.55 15.55
N ASP A 125 31.60 21.97 14.77
CA ASP A 125 31.41 21.50 13.39
C ASP A 125 31.02 20.00 13.28
N SER A 126 30.92 19.29 14.41
CA SER A 126 30.51 17.89 14.43
C SER A 126 29.04 17.71 14.00
N VAL A 127 28.77 16.59 13.36
CA VAL A 127 27.39 16.16 13.03
C VAL A 127 26.79 15.48 14.27
N ALA A 128 25.58 15.85 14.62
CA ALA A 128 24.85 15.25 15.73
C ALA A 128 24.63 13.75 15.52
N LYS A 129 25.02 12.95 16.51
CA LYS A 129 24.76 11.49 16.53
C LYS A 129 23.47 11.24 17.32
N ILE A 130 22.33 11.52 16.71
CA ILE A 130 21.03 11.25 17.30
C ILE A 130 20.55 9.90 16.75
N LYS A 131 20.45 8.88 17.62
CA LYS A 131 19.76 7.65 17.27
C LYS A 131 18.27 7.96 17.29
N VAL A 132 17.67 8.10 16.11
CA VAL A 132 16.20 8.19 16.00
C VAL A 132 15.65 6.78 16.18
N GLN A 133 15.26 6.44 17.39
CA GLN A 133 14.51 5.24 17.68
C GLN A 133 13.20 5.63 18.34
N LYS A 134 12.17 5.75 17.50
CA LYS A 134 10.80 5.66 17.99
C LYS A 134 10.52 4.17 18.14
N ALA A 135 10.46 3.68 19.38
CA ALA A 135 10.09 2.29 19.62
C ALA A 135 8.81 1.94 18.86
N MET A 136 8.87 0.97 17.97
CA MET A 136 7.69 0.52 17.25
C MET A 136 6.83 -0.32 18.18
N ALA A 137 5.54 -0.05 18.18
CA ALA A 137 4.58 -0.89 18.88
C ALA A 137 4.36 -2.19 18.11
N LYS A 138 4.29 -3.30 18.86
CA LYS A 138 3.85 -4.58 18.31
C LYS A 138 2.43 -4.44 17.77
N ILE A 139 2.19 -4.94 16.55
CA ILE A 139 0.85 -5.01 15.97
C ILE A 139 0.36 -6.46 15.92
N GLU A 140 -0.95 -6.64 15.86
CA GLU A 140 -1.52 -7.95 15.57
C GLU A 140 -1.32 -8.31 14.11
N VAL A 141 -0.88 -9.54 13.86
CA VAL A 141 -0.72 -10.05 12.49
C VAL A 141 -2.12 -10.31 11.91
N SER A 142 -2.47 -9.57 10.88
CA SER A 142 -3.76 -9.67 10.21
C SER A 142 -3.59 -9.75 8.69
N THR A 143 -4.45 -10.55 8.05
CA THR A 143 -4.59 -10.58 6.59
C THR A 143 -5.66 -9.61 6.10
N ALA A 144 -6.40 -8.99 7.02
CA ALA A 144 -7.46 -8.05 6.68
C ALA A 144 -6.90 -6.70 6.23
N ARG A 145 -7.64 -6.01 5.36
CA ARG A 145 -7.33 -4.63 4.98
C ARG A 145 -7.36 -3.73 6.21
N PRO A 146 -6.32 -2.92 6.45
CA PRO A 146 -6.33 -1.98 7.57
C PRO A 146 -7.46 -0.95 7.42
N ALA A 147 -8.01 -0.51 8.56
CA ALA A 147 -9.08 0.51 8.56
C ALA A 147 -8.63 1.83 7.92
N THR A 148 -7.36 2.17 8.06
CA THR A 148 -6.73 3.34 7.41
C THR A 148 -5.56 2.86 6.57
N VAL A 149 -5.61 3.15 5.26
CA VAL A 149 -4.52 2.85 4.32
C VAL A 149 -3.54 4.01 4.32
N ALA A 150 -2.27 3.72 4.57
CA ALA A 150 -1.23 4.75 4.60
C ALA A 150 -0.95 5.28 3.18
N MET A 151 -0.98 6.61 3.05
CA MET A 151 -0.63 7.35 1.82
C MET A 151 0.29 8.51 2.18
N PRO A 152 1.28 8.83 1.35
CA PRO A 152 2.18 9.97 1.56
C PRO A 152 1.42 11.29 1.71
N GLN A 153 1.70 12.05 2.79
CA GLN A 153 1.04 13.32 3.09
C GLN A 153 1.99 14.52 3.03
N THR A 154 3.23 14.33 3.47
CA THR A 154 4.20 15.41 3.70
C THR A 154 5.53 15.21 2.98
N TYR A 155 5.56 14.38 1.96
CA TYR A 155 6.80 14.07 1.25
C TYR A 155 7.33 15.25 0.46
N PHE A 156 8.66 15.36 0.45
CA PHE A 156 9.33 16.32 -0.40
C PHE A 156 9.36 15.80 -1.85
N GLY A 157 8.75 16.55 -2.78
CA GLY A 157 8.56 16.12 -4.16
C GLY A 157 9.75 16.36 -5.09
N GLU A 158 10.88 16.86 -4.57
CA GLU A 158 12.09 17.16 -5.33
C GLU A 158 13.17 16.11 -5.08
N PRO A 159 13.79 15.52 -6.12
CA PRO A 159 14.89 14.60 -5.92
C PRO A 159 16.09 15.33 -5.31
N GLN A 160 16.68 14.76 -4.27
CA GLN A 160 17.88 15.31 -3.61
C GLN A 160 19.14 15.10 -4.47
N HIS A 161 19.16 14.05 -5.26
CA HIS A 161 20.24 13.70 -6.16
C HIS A 161 19.70 13.51 -7.57
N VAL A 162 20.09 14.41 -8.47
CA VAL A 162 19.78 14.32 -9.91
C VAL A 162 21.02 13.84 -10.63
N ALA A 163 20.98 12.60 -11.11
CA ALA A 163 22.05 12.05 -11.93
C ALA A 163 21.72 12.24 -13.43
N PRO A 164 22.71 12.45 -14.28
CA PRO A 164 22.49 12.56 -15.73
C PRO A 164 22.00 11.24 -16.35
N THR A 165 22.33 10.10 -15.72
CA THR A 165 21.91 8.76 -16.12
C THR A 165 21.13 8.10 -14.98
N THR A 166 20.22 7.21 -15.32
CA THR A 166 19.51 6.34 -14.37
C THR A 166 20.45 5.25 -13.85
N ASN A 167 20.24 4.80 -12.60
CA ASN A 167 20.92 3.63 -12.04
C ASN A 167 20.08 2.38 -12.29
N ALA A 168 20.72 1.21 -12.28
CA ALA A 168 20.00 -0.06 -12.25
C ALA A 168 18.93 -0.08 -11.16
N VAL A 169 17.81 -0.75 -11.40
CA VAL A 169 16.76 -0.94 -10.39
C VAL A 169 17.26 -2.01 -9.41
N THR A 170 17.79 -1.58 -8.27
CA THR A 170 18.35 -2.48 -7.25
C THR A 170 17.35 -2.89 -6.19
N ALA A 171 16.21 -2.19 -6.09
CA ALA A 171 15.10 -2.56 -5.23
C ALA A 171 13.79 -1.92 -5.73
N LEU A 172 12.72 -2.68 -5.67
CA LEU A 172 11.38 -2.29 -6.06
C LEU A 172 10.37 -2.99 -5.14
N ALA A 173 9.44 -2.25 -4.57
CA ALA A 173 8.38 -2.82 -3.75
C ALA A 173 7.05 -2.11 -3.99
N THR A 174 5.95 -2.82 -3.88
CA THR A 174 4.58 -2.26 -3.92
C THR A 174 3.91 -2.37 -2.57
N SER A 175 3.08 -1.37 -2.23
CA SER A 175 2.28 -1.42 -1.01
C SER A 175 1.19 -2.49 -1.13
N PRO A 176 0.94 -3.29 -0.08
CA PRO A 176 -0.10 -4.33 -0.14
C PRO A 176 -1.52 -3.76 -0.20
N TRP A 177 -1.75 -2.49 0.20
CA TRP A 177 -3.09 -1.91 0.39
C TRP A 177 -3.30 -0.54 -0.26
N ALA A 178 -2.26 0.04 -0.85
CA ALA A 178 -2.31 1.33 -1.52
C ALA A 178 -1.69 1.23 -2.91
N PRO A 179 -2.11 2.03 -3.88
CA PRO A 179 -1.50 2.08 -5.21
C PRO A 179 -0.15 2.81 -5.15
N LEU A 180 0.81 2.23 -4.41
CA LEU A 180 2.13 2.80 -4.19
C LEU A 180 3.22 1.85 -4.63
N ALA A 181 4.26 2.39 -5.26
CA ALA A 181 5.54 1.72 -5.49
C ALA A 181 6.69 2.54 -4.90
N ALA A 182 7.57 1.87 -4.17
CA ALA A 182 8.85 2.39 -3.73
C ALA A 182 9.95 1.90 -4.68
N VAL A 183 10.77 2.81 -5.18
CA VAL A 183 11.82 2.55 -6.17
C VAL A 183 13.15 3.06 -5.65
N SER A 184 14.17 2.24 -5.72
CA SER A 184 15.54 2.62 -5.37
C SER A 184 16.09 3.67 -6.32
N GLY A 185 16.74 4.69 -5.78
CA GLY A 185 17.47 5.71 -6.52
C GLY A 185 18.84 5.94 -5.90
N HIS A 186 19.64 6.83 -6.48
CA HIS A 186 20.96 7.15 -5.95
C HIS A 186 20.86 7.89 -4.61
N ARG A 187 21.12 7.19 -3.49
CA ARG A 187 21.02 7.70 -2.10
C ARG A 187 19.65 8.26 -1.74
N GLN A 188 18.61 7.76 -2.39
CA GLN A 188 17.24 8.19 -2.19
C GLN A 188 16.28 7.08 -2.60
N ILE A 189 15.04 7.18 -2.16
CA ILE A 189 13.94 6.27 -2.51
C ILE A 189 12.81 7.14 -3.07
N SER A 190 12.34 6.83 -4.26
CA SER A 190 11.22 7.54 -4.87
C SER A 190 9.93 6.75 -4.67
N ILE A 191 8.88 7.44 -4.23
CA ILE A 191 7.55 6.87 -3.99
C ILE A 191 6.62 7.32 -5.11
N TRP A 192 6.07 6.36 -5.82
CA TRP A 192 5.21 6.56 -6.98
C TRP A 192 3.80 6.06 -6.73
N ASN A 193 2.83 6.73 -7.29
CA ASN A 193 1.47 6.20 -7.40
C ASN A 193 1.39 5.30 -8.64
N THR A 194 1.09 4.03 -8.46
CA THR A 194 1.06 3.03 -9.53
C THR A 194 -0.17 3.16 -10.44
N ALA A 195 -1.27 3.73 -9.93
CA ALA A 195 -2.47 3.96 -10.73
C ALA A 195 -2.32 5.17 -11.68
N THR A 196 -1.68 6.25 -11.20
CA THR A 196 -1.51 7.51 -11.95
C THR A 196 -0.10 7.68 -12.54
N LEU A 197 0.86 6.86 -12.14
CA LEU A 197 2.29 6.92 -12.48
C LEU A 197 2.94 8.24 -12.05
N GLU A 198 2.41 8.86 -11.02
CA GLU A 198 2.89 10.13 -10.50
C GLU A 198 3.90 9.91 -9.38
N LEU A 199 4.99 10.69 -9.38
CA LEU A 199 5.91 10.78 -8.25
C LEU A 199 5.23 11.53 -7.10
N LEU A 200 5.01 10.84 -5.98
CA LEU A 200 4.42 11.42 -4.78
C LEU A 200 5.47 12.08 -3.89
N GLY A 201 6.70 11.58 -3.90
CA GLY A 201 7.78 12.17 -3.14
C GLY A 201 9.05 11.33 -3.12
N VAL A 202 10.05 11.84 -2.42
CA VAL A 202 11.38 11.23 -2.32
C VAL A 202 11.79 11.18 -0.86
N LEU A 203 12.27 10.02 -0.41
CA LEU A 203 12.84 9.80 0.90
C LEU A 203 14.37 9.76 0.80
N PRO A 204 15.10 10.44 1.68
CA PRO A 204 16.57 10.41 1.69
C PRO A 204 17.09 9.07 2.25
N PHE A 205 18.09 8.49 1.61
CA PHE A 205 18.85 7.34 2.10
C PHE A 205 20.35 7.63 2.03
N PRO A 206 20.88 8.48 2.93
CA PRO A 206 22.25 8.98 2.86
C PRO A 206 23.31 7.88 3.06
N GLU A 207 22.94 6.72 3.59
CA GLU A 207 23.79 5.57 3.83
C GLU A 207 24.44 5.03 2.55
N GLY A 208 23.79 5.18 1.41
CA GLY A 208 24.30 4.70 0.12
C GLY A 208 23.22 4.35 -0.88
N GLN A 209 23.41 3.24 -1.59
CA GLN A 209 22.43 2.69 -2.52
C GLN A 209 21.44 1.80 -1.76
N PRO A 210 20.11 2.05 -1.85
CA PRO A 210 19.13 1.08 -1.40
C PRO A 210 19.23 -0.21 -2.23
N GLN A 211 19.35 -1.34 -1.55
CA GLN A 211 19.40 -2.69 -2.17
C GLN A 211 18.13 -3.48 -1.88
N ILE A 212 17.40 -3.10 -0.84
CA ILE A 212 16.17 -3.74 -0.41
C ILE A 212 15.13 -2.67 -0.11
N LEU A 213 13.92 -2.88 -0.61
CA LEU A 213 12.72 -2.13 -0.24
C LEU A 213 11.61 -3.13 0.03
N LYS A 214 10.95 -3.03 1.19
CA LYS A 214 9.76 -3.82 1.52
C LYS A 214 8.75 -3.00 2.31
N PHE A 215 7.50 -3.07 1.93
CA PHE A 215 6.42 -2.51 2.76
C PHE A 215 6.05 -3.50 3.86
N SER A 216 5.76 -2.98 5.04
CA SER A 216 5.13 -3.77 6.10
C SER A 216 3.78 -4.34 5.65
N ARG A 217 3.36 -5.43 6.25
CA ARG A 217 2.13 -6.14 5.89
C ARG A 217 0.86 -5.27 5.95
N ASN A 218 0.81 -4.30 6.84
CA ASN A 218 -0.26 -3.31 6.92
C ASN A 218 -0.07 -2.09 6.00
N GLY A 219 1.06 -1.99 5.29
CA GLY A 219 1.39 -0.89 4.40
C GLY A 219 1.77 0.42 5.08
N ALA A 220 1.87 0.45 6.42
CA ALA A 220 2.14 1.68 7.18
C ALA A 220 3.62 2.06 7.24
N VAL A 221 4.51 1.08 7.07
CA VAL A 221 5.96 1.23 7.19
C VAL A 221 6.65 0.76 5.92
N LEU A 222 7.68 1.47 5.50
CA LEU A 222 8.61 1.07 4.45
C LEU A 222 9.97 0.75 5.06
N LEU A 223 10.44 -0.48 4.90
CA LEU A 223 11.79 -0.90 5.17
C LEU A 223 12.67 -0.55 3.98
N ALA A 224 13.81 0.06 4.22
CA ALA A 224 14.88 0.27 3.26
C ALA A 224 16.20 -0.23 3.83
N GLY A 225 16.84 -1.15 3.14
CA GLY A 225 18.15 -1.67 3.47
C GLY A 225 19.15 -1.41 2.35
N GLY A 226 20.43 -1.24 2.70
CA GLY A 226 21.45 -0.99 1.70
C GLY A 226 22.74 -0.43 2.31
N GLY A 227 23.43 0.42 1.54
CA GLY A 227 24.66 1.05 1.98
C GLY A 227 25.69 1.22 0.88
N ARG A 228 26.97 1.20 1.27
CA ARG A 228 28.12 1.22 0.35
C ARG A 228 29.03 0.04 0.65
N GLY A 229 29.32 -0.75 -0.39
CA GLY A 229 30.21 -1.89 -0.28
C GLY A 229 31.57 -1.52 0.35
N GLY A 230 32.02 -2.30 1.33
CA GLY A 230 33.24 -2.09 2.07
C GLY A 230 33.27 -0.84 2.96
N ALA A 231 32.15 -0.16 3.19
CA ALA A 231 32.11 1.08 3.96
C ALA A 231 30.96 1.17 4.97
N SER A 232 29.75 0.84 4.58
CA SER A 232 28.58 0.98 5.47
C SER A 232 27.41 0.14 4.99
N GLY A 233 26.62 -0.36 5.94
CA GLY A 233 25.34 -1.01 5.68
C GLY A 233 24.36 -0.73 6.81
N LYS A 234 23.12 -0.41 6.46
CA LYS A 234 22.07 -0.06 7.42
C LYS A 234 20.69 -0.45 6.89
N VAL A 235 19.79 -0.72 7.81
CA VAL A 235 18.37 -0.86 7.54
C VAL A 235 17.63 0.26 8.28
N VAL A 236 16.72 0.92 7.58
CA VAL A 236 15.92 2.04 8.07
C VAL A 236 14.45 1.75 7.82
N LEU A 237 13.62 2.00 8.83
CA LEU A 237 12.17 1.98 8.71
C LEU A 237 11.64 3.41 8.58
N TYR A 238 10.82 3.65 7.56
CA TYR A 238 10.13 4.90 7.32
C TYR A 238 8.63 4.75 7.55
N ASP A 239 8.02 5.73 8.20
CA ASP A 239 6.57 5.88 8.20
C ASP A 239 6.08 6.28 6.80
N VAL A 240 5.16 5.53 6.23
CA VAL A 240 4.69 5.75 4.85
C VAL A 240 3.86 7.04 4.74
N ALA A 241 3.18 7.48 5.78
CA ALA A 241 2.37 8.69 5.73
C ALA A 241 3.20 9.97 5.86
N THR A 242 4.19 9.97 6.74
CA THR A 242 4.98 11.15 7.06
C THR A 242 6.35 11.19 6.38
N GLY A 243 6.90 10.04 5.98
CA GLY A 243 8.27 9.91 5.48
C GLY A 243 9.34 9.99 6.57
N GLU A 244 8.94 10.04 7.84
CA GLU A 244 9.88 10.10 8.97
C GLU A 244 10.57 8.75 9.18
N ARG A 245 11.86 8.81 9.51
CA ARG A 245 12.65 7.65 9.95
C ARG A 245 12.21 7.27 11.36
N GLN A 246 11.82 6.03 11.57
CA GLN A 246 11.35 5.52 12.86
C GLN A 246 12.41 4.68 13.58
N VAL A 247 13.03 3.74 12.85
CA VAL A 247 14.00 2.79 13.39
C VAL A 247 15.19 2.69 12.45
N GLU A 248 16.38 2.60 13.02
CA GLU A 248 17.63 2.35 12.30
C GLU A 248 18.39 1.22 12.98
N VAL A 249 18.76 0.18 12.24
CA VAL A 249 19.54 -0.95 12.74
C VAL A 249 20.63 -1.36 11.74
N GLY A 250 21.64 -2.10 12.24
CA GLY A 250 22.70 -2.65 11.43
C GLY A 250 23.78 -1.63 11.09
N ASP A 251 24.74 -1.43 12.00
CA ASP A 251 25.97 -0.69 11.69
C ASP A 251 26.99 -1.64 11.04
N GLU A 252 26.67 -2.07 9.81
CA GLU A 252 27.53 -2.98 9.04
C GLU A 252 28.69 -2.23 8.38
N TYR A 253 29.89 -2.85 8.33
CA TYR A 253 31.02 -2.34 7.55
C TYR A 253 30.90 -2.64 6.06
N ASP A 254 29.82 -3.28 5.63
CA ASP A 254 29.54 -3.61 4.24
C ASP A 254 28.04 -3.48 3.97
N VAL A 255 27.70 -3.45 2.69
CA VAL A 255 26.33 -3.27 2.25
C VAL A 255 25.40 -4.36 2.81
N VAL A 256 24.19 -4.00 3.21
CA VAL A 256 23.10 -4.95 3.45
C VAL A 256 22.49 -5.33 2.11
N LEU A 257 22.48 -6.63 1.79
CA LEU A 257 21.95 -7.17 0.53
C LEU A 257 20.53 -7.74 0.67
N ALA A 258 20.17 -8.18 1.88
CA ALA A 258 18.87 -8.74 2.18
C ALA A 258 18.40 -8.27 3.55
N ALA A 259 17.14 -7.91 3.65
CA ALA A 259 16.50 -7.57 4.92
C ALA A 259 14.98 -7.69 4.82
N ASP A 260 14.34 -7.98 5.96
CA ASP A 260 12.89 -8.00 6.05
C ASP A 260 12.42 -7.61 7.47
N LEU A 261 11.16 -7.18 7.55
CA LEU A 261 10.45 -6.79 8.78
C LEU A 261 9.43 -7.85 9.14
N SER A 262 9.46 -8.35 10.38
CA SER A 262 8.45 -9.31 10.83
C SER A 262 7.02 -8.75 10.69
N PRO A 263 6.02 -9.58 10.41
CA PRO A 263 4.64 -9.12 10.21
C PRO A 263 4.04 -8.39 11.40
N ASP A 264 4.48 -8.71 12.63
CA ASP A 264 4.09 -8.04 13.87
C ASP A 264 4.93 -6.78 14.17
N GLN A 265 5.87 -6.45 13.27
CA GLN A 265 6.77 -5.29 13.34
C GLN A 265 7.71 -5.27 14.57
N THR A 266 7.98 -6.42 15.19
CA THR A 266 8.86 -6.50 16.36
C THR A 266 10.31 -6.81 16.03
N LEU A 267 10.59 -7.43 14.88
CA LEU A 267 11.91 -7.90 14.48
C LEU A 267 12.28 -7.40 13.08
N ILE A 268 13.55 -7.08 12.90
CA ILE A 268 14.19 -6.85 11.59
C ILE A 268 15.28 -7.89 11.42
N ALA A 269 15.21 -8.66 10.35
CA ALA A 269 16.29 -9.56 9.92
C ALA A 269 17.09 -8.89 8.82
N LEU A 270 18.42 -9.06 8.84
CA LEU A 270 19.31 -8.55 7.79
C LEU A 270 20.50 -9.49 7.54
N GLY A 271 21.05 -9.39 6.34
CA GLY A 271 22.22 -10.15 5.92
C GLY A 271 22.91 -9.51 4.70
N GLY A 272 24.08 -10.05 4.38
CA GLY A 272 24.90 -9.54 3.28
C GLY A 272 26.25 -10.24 3.17
N PRO A 273 27.31 -9.55 2.70
CA PRO A 273 28.62 -10.14 2.41
C PRO A 273 29.32 -10.80 3.62
N LYS A 274 28.95 -10.41 4.83
CA LYS A 274 29.52 -11.04 6.05
C LYS A 274 29.03 -12.45 6.33
N LYS A 275 28.05 -12.95 5.57
CA LYS A 275 27.49 -14.32 5.70
C LYS A 275 26.82 -14.58 7.07
N MET A 276 26.46 -13.52 7.75
CA MET A 276 25.82 -13.53 9.07
C MET A 276 24.37 -13.09 8.92
N LEU A 277 23.46 -13.89 9.41
CA LEU A 277 22.08 -13.49 9.60
C LEU A 277 21.96 -12.84 10.98
N ARG A 278 21.53 -11.58 11.01
CA ARG A 278 21.29 -10.81 12.24
C ARG A 278 19.84 -10.43 12.37
N ILE A 279 19.32 -10.59 13.57
CA ILE A 279 17.94 -10.25 13.90
C ILE A 279 17.96 -9.21 15.00
N TYR A 280 17.33 -8.07 14.78
CA TYR A 280 17.27 -6.92 15.67
C TYR A 280 15.85 -6.70 16.18
N SER A 281 15.73 -6.20 17.41
CA SER A 281 14.45 -5.71 17.97
C SER A 281 14.14 -4.31 17.42
N THR A 282 12.93 -4.10 16.91
CA THR A 282 12.46 -2.76 16.50
C THR A 282 12.18 -1.84 17.67
N ALA A 283 11.87 -2.40 18.84
CA ALA A 283 11.57 -1.62 20.04
C ALA A 283 12.83 -1.00 20.67
N THR A 284 13.96 -1.76 20.67
CA THR A 284 15.20 -1.33 21.31
C THR A 284 16.33 -1.03 20.31
N GLY A 285 16.23 -1.53 19.07
CA GLY A 285 17.32 -1.50 18.09
C GLY A 285 18.48 -2.43 18.41
N GLU A 286 18.34 -3.26 19.44
CA GLU A 286 19.39 -4.18 19.86
C GLU A 286 19.40 -5.45 19.04
N LEU A 287 20.60 -6.04 18.91
CA LEU A 287 20.80 -7.35 18.29
C LEU A 287 20.23 -8.44 19.20
N VAL A 288 19.22 -9.19 18.68
CA VAL A 288 18.59 -10.33 19.37
C VAL A 288 19.31 -11.62 19.04
N HIS A 289 19.58 -11.87 17.77
CA HIS A 289 20.25 -13.07 17.31
C HIS A 289 21.33 -12.74 16.27
N GLU A 290 22.48 -13.44 16.39
CA GLU A 290 23.55 -13.46 15.39
C GLU A 290 23.82 -14.90 15.00
N ILE A 291 23.53 -15.27 13.74
CA ILE A 291 23.57 -16.65 13.27
C ILE A 291 24.60 -16.80 12.16
N LYS A 292 25.59 -17.67 12.39
CA LYS A 292 26.64 -18.00 11.44
C LYS A 292 26.43 -19.42 10.90
N LYS A 293 25.71 -19.51 9.79
CA LYS A 293 25.44 -20.80 9.12
C LYS A 293 25.75 -20.76 7.63
N HIS A 294 25.42 -19.63 6.98
CA HIS A 294 25.63 -19.45 5.56
C HIS A 294 27.11 -19.49 5.18
N THR A 295 27.40 -20.09 4.03
CA THR A 295 28.78 -20.28 3.55
C THR A 295 29.21 -19.15 2.60
N ASP A 296 28.26 -18.38 2.07
CA ASP A 296 28.50 -17.23 1.20
C ASP A 296 27.56 -16.07 1.55
N TRP A 297 27.58 -15.01 0.74
CA TRP A 297 26.78 -13.81 0.91
C TRP A 297 25.30 -14.16 1.02
N ILE A 298 24.64 -13.62 2.02
CA ILE A 298 23.18 -13.72 2.15
C ILE A 298 22.56 -12.70 1.20
N THR A 299 21.78 -13.19 0.25
CA THR A 299 21.21 -12.44 -0.86
C THR A 299 19.70 -12.30 -0.78
N ALA A 300 19.03 -13.14 0.01
CA ALA A 300 17.58 -13.12 0.18
C ALA A 300 17.19 -13.45 1.63
N ILE A 301 16.24 -12.71 2.18
CA ILE A 301 15.67 -12.91 3.52
C ILE A 301 14.20 -12.55 3.47
N GLU A 302 13.32 -13.41 4.02
CA GLU A 302 11.91 -13.07 4.19
C GLU A 302 11.27 -13.80 5.35
N PHE A 303 10.51 -13.08 6.20
CA PHE A 303 9.67 -13.65 7.24
C PHE A 303 8.42 -14.29 6.64
N SER A 304 8.00 -15.40 7.22
CA SER A 304 6.69 -15.97 6.87
C SER A 304 5.56 -14.99 7.21
N PRO A 305 4.46 -15.03 6.45
CA PRO A 305 3.32 -14.13 6.67
C PRO A 305 2.68 -14.19 8.07
N ASP A 306 2.82 -15.30 8.78
CA ASP A 306 2.38 -15.47 10.17
C ASP A 306 3.43 -15.03 11.20
N GLY A 307 4.67 -14.75 10.76
CA GLY A 307 5.79 -14.33 11.61
C GLY A 307 6.47 -15.45 12.39
N VAL A 308 6.08 -16.70 12.17
CA VAL A 308 6.64 -17.85 12.91
C VAL A 308 8.01 -18.26 12.37
N LEU A 309 8.18 -18.21 11.05
CA LEU A 309 9.38 -18.63 10.35
C LEU A 309 10.07 -17.46 9.65
N LEU A 310 11.35 -17.66 9.39
CA LEU A 310 12.20 -16.77 8.61
C LEU A 310 13.01 -17.62 7.62
N ALA A 311 12.99 -17.29 6.35
CA ALA A 311 13.82 -17.96 5.36
C ALA A 311 14.99 -17.08 4.94
N SER A 312 16.15 -17.66 4.72
CA SER A 312 17.35 -16.98 4.22
C SER A 312 18.06 -17.80 3.15
N GLY A 313 18.55 -17.12 2.12
CA GLY A 313 19.24 -17.71 0.98
C GLY A 313 20.62 -17.10 0.77
N ASP A 314 21.58 -17.90 0.32
CA ASP A 314 22.92 -17.44 0.05
C ASP A 314 23.37 -17.66 -1.42
N ARG A 315 24.48 -17.02 -1.76
CA ARG A 315 25.08 -17.06 -3.09
C ARG A 315 25.65 -18.43 -3.47
N SER A 316 25.89 -19.32 -2.49
CA SER A 316 26.39 -20.68 -2.71
C SER A 316 25.27 -21.72 -2.74
N ASN A 317 24.04 -21.33 -3.11
CA ASN A 317 22.85 -22.18 -3.21
C ASN A 317 22.21 -22.65 -1.88
N GLY A 318 22.72 -22.21 -0.75
CA GLY A 318 22.17 -22.55 0.56
C GLY A 318 20.86 -21.82 0.84
N VAL A 319 19.82 -22.55 1.22
CA VAL A 319 18.57 -21.98 1.77
C VAL A 319 18.30 -22.61 3.12
N VAL A 320 18.03 -21.79 4.12
CA VAL A 320 17.73 -22.24 5.47
C VAL A 320 16.48 -21.52 5.98
N VAL A 321 15.59 -22.28 6.59
CA VAL A 321 14.42 -21.77 7.31
C VAL A 321 14.69 -21.83 8.80
N TRP A 322 14.33 -20.77 9.51
CA TRP A 322 14.57 -20.55 10.93
C TRP A 322 13.27 -20.32 11.68
N GLU A 323 13.22 -20.66 12.94
CA GLU A 323 12.20 -20.13 13.85
C GLU A 323 12.53 -18.66 14.15
N SER A 324 11.66 -17.73 13.81
CA SER A 324 11.93 -16.29 13.82
C SER A 324 12.35 -15.74 15.19
N HIS A 325 11.71 -16.19 16.28
CA HIS A 325 11.95 -15.70 17.63
C HIS A 325 13.11 -16.38 18.36
N SER A 326 13.37 -17.65 18.07
CA SER A 326 14.45 -18.41 18.75
C SER A 326 15.76 -18.41 17.97
N GLY A 327 15.74 -18.08 16.68
CA GLY A 327 16.87 -18.18 15.78
C GLY A 327 17.33 -19.62 15.52
N ARG A 328 16.55 -20.65 15.90
CA ARG A 328 16.90 -22.06 15.66
C ARG A 328 16.60 -22.45 14.22
N GLU A 329 17.47 -23.30 13.67
CA GLU A 329 17.26 -23.91 12.37
C GLU A 329 15.99 -24.79 12.39
N PHE A 330 15.10 -24.55 11.43
CA PHE A 330 13.87 -25.33 11.25
C PHE A 330 14.04 -26.34 10.13
N TYR A 331 14.39 -25.90 8.91
CA TYR A 331 14.72 -26.78 7.78
C TYR A 331 15.87 -26.22 6.93
N PRO A 332 16.86 -27.04 6.51
CA PRO A 332 17.68 -26.74 5.35
C PRO A 332 16.94 -27.18 4.07
N LEU A 333 16.81 -26.32 3.08
CA LEU A 333 16.14 -26.58 1.81
C LEU A 333 17.19 -26.80 0.72
N ASN A 334 17.51 -28.06 0.46
CA ASN A 334 18.57 -28.44 -0.46
C ASN A 334 18.02 -28.78 -1.85
N GLY A 335 18.65 -28.25 -2.90
CA GLY A 335 18.27 -28.61 -4.28
C GLY A 335 18.77 -27.65 -5.34
N HIS A 336 18.84 -26.35 -5.08
CA HIS A 336 19.38 -25.39 -6.03
C HIS A 336 20.84 -25.64 -6.38
N GLN A 337 21.23 -25.26 -7.61
CA GLN A 337 22.59 -25.46 -8.14
C GLN A 337 23.29 -24.10 -8.42
N GLY A 338 22.63 -22.99 -8.18
CA GLY A 338 23.13 -21.64 -8.37
C GLY A 338 22.78 -20.75 -7.19
N ALA A 339 23.29 -19.52 -7.21
CA ALA A 339 23.00 -18.51 -6.20
C ALA A 339 21.50 -18.35 -6.00
N ILE A 340 21.09 -18.24 -4.75
CA ILE A 340 19.73 -17.84 -4.42
C ILE A 340 19.62 -16.34 -4.64
N THR A 341 18.69 -15.93 -5.46
CA THR A 341 18.49 -14.52 -5.81
C THR A 341 17.36 -13.90 -5.01
N ASP A 342 16.31 -14.68 -4.75
CA ASP A 342 15.16 -14.18 -4.03
C ASP A 342 14.38 -15.30 -3.31
N ILE A 343 13.63 -14.93 -2.29
CA ILE A 343 12.75 -15.80 -1.51
C ILE A 343 11.43 -15.08 -1.32
N SER A 344 10.32 -15.80 -1.48
CA SER A 344 9.01 -15.25 -1.17
C SER A 344 8.05 -16.30 -0.61
N TRP A 345 7.25 -15.90 0.39
CA TRP A 345 6.30 -16.78 1.05
C TRP A 345 4.90 -16.66 0.45
N ARG A 346 4.28 -17.81 0.24
CA ARG A 346 2.85 -17.83 -0.08
C ARG A 346 2.05 -17.28 1.10
N PRO A 347 0.97 -16.50 0.86
CA PRO A 347 0.23 -15.79 1.91
C PRO A 347 -0.30 -16.66 3.06
N ASP A 348 -0.43 -17.98 2.86
CA ASP A 348 -0.89 -18.94 3.87
C ASP A 348 0.25 -19.49 4.78
N SER A 349 1.49 -19.02 4.61
CA SER A 349 2.69 -19.46 5.32
C SER A 349 3.08 -20.94 5.14
N ASN A 350 2.34 -21.70 4.31
CA ASN A 350 2.57 -23.14 4.15
C ASN A 350 3.63 -23.47 3.10
N VAL A 351 3.90 -22.55 2.20
CA VAL A 351 4.85 -22.75 1.10
C VAL A 351 5.78 -21.54 1.00
N VAL A 352 7.07 -21.81 0.91
CA VAL A 352 8.07 -20.84 0.51
C VAL A 352 8.52 -21.12 -0.92
N ALA A 353 8.66 -20.07 -1.72
CA ALA A 353 9.26 -20.11 -3.04
C ALA A 353 10.69 -19.59 -2.96
N THR A 354 11.59 -20.20 -3.70
CA THR A 354 12.98 -19.77 -3.84
C THR A 354 13.35 -19.62 -5.31
N ALA A 355 13.92 -18.47 -5.66
CA ALA A 355 14.44 -18.18 -6.99
C ALA A 355 15.96 -18.34 -7.02
N SER A 356 16.49 -18.77 -8.16
CA SER A 356 17.93 -19.01 -8.30
C SER A 356 18.46 -18.65 -9.68
N GLU A 357 19.74 -18.32 -9.72
CA GLU A 357 20.51 -18.19 -10.96
C GLU A 357 20.61 -19.51 -11.76
N ASP A 358 20.27 -20.67 -11.14
CA ASP A 358 20.17 -21.95 -11.85
C ASP A 358 19.00 -21.99 -12.84
N GLY A 359 18.20 -20.93 -12.91
CA GLY A 359 17.06 -20.79 -13.80
C GLY A 359 15.81 -21.48 -13.29
N THR A 360 15.77 -21.90 -12.02
CA THR A 360 14.60 -22.55 -11.44
C THR A 360 13.97 -21.72 -10.33
N ILE A 361 12.65 -21.82 -10.24
CA ILE A 361 11.83 -21.43 -9.09
C ILE A 361 11.41 -22.72 -8.42
N ARG A 362 11.66 -22.87 -7.14
CA ARG A 362 11.29 -24.06 -6.37
C ARG A 362 10.31 -23.70 -5.27
N LEU A 363 9.27 -24.51 -5.12
CA LEU A 363 8.27 -24.39 -4.08
C LEU A 363 8.51 -25.49 -3.04
N TRP A 364 8.55 -25.08 -1.76
CA TRP A 364 8.85 -25.96 -0.63
C TRP A 364 7.71 -25.90 0.38
N GLU A 365 7.22 -27.05 0.79
CA GLU A 365 6.17 -27.16 1.79
C GLU A 365 6.76 -27.17 3.20
N MET A 366 6.21 -26.37 4.11
CA MET A 366 6.77 -26.19 5.46
C MET A 366 6.35 -27.27 6.45
N ASN A 367 5.40 -28.15 6.13
CA ASN A 367 5.07 -29.28 6.99
C ASN A 367 6.23 -30.27 7.17
N ASN A 368 7.07 -30.42 6.14
CA ASN A 368 8.14 -31.43 6.11
C ASN A 368 9.42 -30.96 5.39
N GLY A 369 9.46 -29.72 4.91
CA GLY A 369 10.62 -29.16 4.17
C GLY A 369 10.83 -29.77 2.78
N THR A 370 9.83 -30.45 2.19
CA THR A 370 9.99 -31.10 0.89
C THR A 370 9.69 -30.15 -0.28
N GLN A 371 10.43 -30.35 -1.37
CA GLN A 371 10.15 -29.66 -2.62
C GLN A 371 8.88 -30.23 -3.26
N VAL A 372 7.85 -29.40 -3.41
CA VAL A 372 6.57 -29.78 -4.07
C VAL A 372 6.55 -29.45 -5.54
N LYS A 373 7.34 -28.47 -5.99
CA LYS A 373 7.43 -28.10 -7.40
C LYS A 373 8.78 -27.48 -7.74
N SER A 374 9.20 -27.65 -9.00
CA SER A 374 10.30 -26.91 -9.62
C SER A 374 9.88 -26.51 -11.02
N THR A 375 10.06 -25.23 -11.33
CA THR A 375 9.70 -24.67 -12.63
C THR A 375 10.92 -23.94 -13.19
N SER A 376 11.35 -24.28 -14.41
CA SER A 376 12.41 -23.54 -15.10
C SER A 376 11.85 -22.26 -15.69
N SER A 377 12.53 -21.14 -15.48
CA SER A 377 12.12 -19.83 -15.95
C SER A 377 13.33 -18.91 -16.17
N HIS A 378 13.24 -18.00 -17.12
CA HIS A 378 14.14 -16.86 -17.36
C HIS A 378 15.61 -17.20 -17.70
N GLY A 379 16.03 -18.47 -17.73
CA GLY A 379 17.45 -18.82 -17.91
C GLY A 379 18.35 -18.33 -16.76
N GLY A 380 17.78 -17.96 -15.65
CA GLY A 380 18.30 -17.34 -14.44
C GLY A 380 17.25 -16.36 -13.90
N VAL A 381 16.63 -16.69 -12.74
CA VAL A 381 15.63 -15.85 -12.10
C VAL A 381 16.37 -14.78 -11.28
N ALA A 382 15.97 -13.52 -11.40
CA ALA A 382 16.59 -12.44 -10.65
C ALA A 382 15.77 -12.05 -9.41
N ALA A 383 14.45 -11.89 -9.57
CA ALA A 383 13.55 -11.54 -8.49
C ALA A 383 12.20 -12.24 -8.65
N MET A 384 11.51 -12.41 -7.54
CA MET A 384 10.13 -12.90 -7.50
C MET A 384 9.38 -12.31 -6.30
N ASP A 385 8.06 -12.25 -6.40
CA ASP A 385 7.21 -11.78 -5.31
C ASP A 385 5.86 -12.52 -5.34
N TYR A 386 5.43 -13.04 -4.17
CA TYR A 386 4.08 -13.54 -3.98
C TYR A 386 3.14 -12.40 -3.64
N VAL A 387 2.10 -12.30 -4.42
CA VAL A 387 1.01 -11.35 -4.16
C VAL A 387 0.10 -11.89 -3.06
N ARG A 388 -0.57 -11.00 -2.34
CA ARG A 388 -1.50 -11.36 -1.24
C ARG A 388 -2.61 -12.33 -1.63
N ASP A 389 -2.94 -12.47 -2.92
CA ASP A 389 -3.94 -13.42 -3.44
C ASP A 389 -3.36 -14.77 -3.85
N GLY A 390 -2.07 -14.97 -3.64
CA GLY A 390 -1.33 -16.18 -3.95
C GLY A 390 -0.77 -16.24 -5.37
N ARG A 391 -1.07 -15.29 -6.25
CA ARG A 391 -0.34 -15.17 -7.52
C ARG A 391 1.12 -14.84 -7.26
N MET A 392 2.00 -15.11 -8.20
CA MET A 392 3.42 -14.82 -8.10
C MET A 392 3.89 -14.11 -9.37
N VAL A 393 4.76 -13.15 -9.23
CA VAL A 393 5.46 -12.49 -10.34
C VAL A 393 6.94 -12.80 -10.31
N THR A 394 7.58 -12.91 -11.48
CA THR A 394 9.00 -13.22 -11.59
C THR A 394 9.64 -12.47 -12.75
N THR A 395 10.93 -12.17 -12.63
CA THR A 395 11.74 -11.61 -13.71
C THR A 395 13.15 -12.22 -13.71
N GLY A 396 13.90 -11.99 -14.76
CA GLY A 396 15.27 -12.50 -14.86
C GLY A 396 15.98 -12.19 -16.17
N ARG A 397 16.91 -13.07 -16.54
CA ARG A 397 17.89 -12.83 -17.62
C ARG A 397 17.30 -12.75 -19.02
N ASP A 398 16.08 -13.18 -19.25
CA ASP A 398 15.41 -13.13 -20.56
C ASP A 398 14.67 -11.79 -20.82
N SER A 399 14.84 -10.81 -19.96
CA SER A 399 14.21 -9.48 -20.08
C SER A 399 12.68 -9.53 -20.15
N LYS A 400 12.07 -10.49 -19.44
CA LYS A 400 10.64 -10.69 -19.38
C LYS A 400 10.15 -10.73 -17.94
N VAL A 401 8.88 -10.39 -17.75
CA VAL A 401 8.18 -10.61 -16.50
C VAL A 401 7.11 -11.67 -16.71
N ARG A 402 6.95 -12.58 -15.75
CA ARG A 402 5.90 -13.61 -15.80
C ARG A 402 5.02 -13.54 -14.57
N LEU A 403 3.73 -13.75 -14.81
CA LEU A 403 2.71 -13.88 -13.77
C LEU A 403 2.31 -15.35 -13.69
N TRP A 404 2.27 -15.88 -12.47
CA TRP A 404 1.98 -17.28 -12.16
C TRP A 404 0.77 -17.38 -11.24
N ASN A 405 0.06 -18.49 -11.31
CA ASN A 405 -0.95 -18.85 -10.33
C ASN A 405 -0.31 -19.43 -9.04
N PRO A 406 -1.08 -19.58 -7.96
CA PRO A 406 -0.55 -20.09 -6.68
C PRO A 406 0.11 -21.48 -6.78
N GLU A 407 -0.26 -22.28 -7.76
CA GLU A 407 0.28 -23.63 -8.02
C GLU A 407 1.51 -23.60 -8.95
N GLY A 408 2.00 -22.41 -9.32
CA GLY A 408 3.15 -22.22 -10.20
C GLY A 408 2.88 -22.54 -11.67
N GLY A 409 1.64 -22.39 -12.14
CA GLY A 409 1.29 -22.38 -13.56
C GLY A 409 1.40 -20.96 -14.13
N GLN A 410 2.01 -20.80 -15.30
CA GLN A 410 2.13 -19.48 -15.93
C GLN A 410 0.77 -18.97 -16.42
N ILE A 411 0.38 -17.78 -15.98
CA ILE A 411 -0.83 -17.09 -16.42
C ILE A 411 -0.53 -16.21 -17.63
N ARG A 412 0.57 -15.40 -17.53
CA ARG A 412 0.91 -14.40 -18.54
C ARG A 412 2.38 -14.11 -18.58
N GLU A 413 2.85 -13.67 -19.74
CA GLU A 413 4.18 -13.13 -19.97
C GLU A 413 4.06 -11.66 -20.41
N PHE A 414 4.92 -10.80 -19.87
CA PHE A 414 5.03 -9.38 -20.21
C PHE A 414 6.40 -9.16 -20.85
N THR A 415 6.40 -8.44 -21.97
CA THR A 415 7.59 -8.20 -22.78
C THR A 415 7.84 -6.70 -22.90
N GLY A 416 8.99 -6.34 -23.44
CA GLY A 416 9.34 -4.94 -23.72
C GLY A 416 10.40 -4.36 -22.82
N MET A 417 10.91 -5.09 -21.80
CA MET A 417 12.10 -4.65 -21.05
C MET A 417 13.29 -4.54 -22.00
N THR A 418 14.13 -3.55 -21.76
CA THR A 418 15.24 -3.21 -22.67
C THR A 418 16.53 -3.95 -22.32
N ASP A 419 16.65 -4.42 -21.10
CA ASP A 419 17.81 -5.14 -20.59
C ASP A 419 17.36 -6.20 -19.57
N LEU A 420 18.30 -6.83 -18.87
CA LEU A 420 18.06 -7.83 -17.84
C LEU A 420 17.07 -7.32 -16.81
N GLY A 421 16.03 -8.10 -16.54
CA GLY A 421 15.12 -7.84 -15.42
C GLY A 421 15.83 -8.10 -14.10
N LEU A 422 15.81 -7.11 -13.22
CA LEU A 422 16.45 -7.19 -11.90
C LEU A 422 15.42 -7.32 -10.80
N GLU A 423 14.34 -6.53 -10.88
CA GLU A 423 13.32 -6.44 -9.83
C GLU A 423 11.93 -6.55 -10.42
N VAL A 424 11.01 -7.10 -9.66
CA VAL A 424 9.60 -7.25 -10.04
C VAL A 424 8.71 -7.04 -8.83
N ALA A 425 7.56 -6.42 -9.05
CA ALA A 425 6.55 -6.27 -8.01
C ALA A 425 5.15 -6.29 -8.63
N PHE A 426 4.14 -6.60 -7.82
CA PHE A 426 2.75 -6.60 -8.22
C PHE A 426 1.92 -5.70 -7.31
N ASP A 427 1.34 -4.65 -7.88
CA ASP A 427 0.37 -3.82 -7.18
C ASP A 427 -1.04 -4.42 -7.31
N ALA A 428 -1.52 -4.98 -6.21
CA ALA A 428 -2.83 -5.62 -6.15
C ALA A 428 -4.01 -4.62 -6.10
N GLU A 429 -3.78 -3.36 -5.77
CA GLU A 429 -4.84 -2.34 -5.72
C GLU A 429 -5.17 -1.78 -7.11
N SER A 430 -4.16 -1.61 -7.97
CA SER A 430 -4.34 -1.11 -9.34
C SER A 430 -4.26 -2.22 -10.39
N GLU A 431 -4.07 -3.48 -10.00
CA GLU A 431 -3.82 -4.64 -10.90
C GLU A 431 -2.71 -4.35 -11.90
N ARG A 432 -1.54 -3.90 -11.37
CA ARG A 432 -0.36 -3.53 -12.15
C ARG A 432 0.80 -4.47 -11.88
N VAL A 433 1.47 -4.89 -12.94
CA VAL A 433 2.75 -5.59 -12.87
C VAL A 433 3.85 -4.57 -13.14
N LEU A 434 4.86 -4.54 -12.30
CA LEU A 434 6.03 -3.65 -12.44
C LEU A 434 7.27 -4.51 -12.65
N GLY A 435 8.09 -4.18 -13.64
CA GLY A 435 9.36 -4.84 -13.88
C GLY A 435 10.46 -3.81 -14.09
N GLY A 436 11.50 -3.88 -13.27
CA GLY A 436 12.66 -3.02 -13.30
C GLY A 436 13.86 -3.70 -13.95
N ASP A 437 14.61 -2.97 -14.78
CA ASP A 437 15.74 -3.49 -15.50
C ASP A 437 17.08 -2.81 -15.14
N TRP A 438 18.15 -3.28 -15.77
CA TRP A 438 19.51 -2.76 -15.56
C TRP A 438 19.68 -1.30 -15.99
N THR A 439 18.80 -0.79 -16.86
CA THR A 439 18.87 0.59 -17.34
C THR A 439 18.27 1.60 -16.35
N GLY A 440 17.61 1.11 -15.29
CA GLY A 440 16.93 1.95 -14.30
C GLY A 440 15.52 2.36 -14.71
N LEU A 441 14.98 1.74 -15.74
CA LEU A 441 13.62 1.90 -16.20
C LEU A 441 12.73 0.84 -15.56
N ILE A 442 11.59 1.26 -15.04
CA ILE A 442 10.56 0.35 -14.57
C ILE A 442 9.36 0.45 -15.49
N ARG A 443 9.03 -0.64 -16.16
CA ARG A 443 7.82 -0.74 -16.97
C ARG A 443 6.63 -1.16 -16.12
N VAL A 444 5.49 -0.62 -16.43
CA VAL A 444 4.24 -0.90 -15.73
C VAL A 444 3.23 -1.43 -16.74
N TRP A 445 2.72 -2.64 -16.50
CA TRP A 445 1.71 -3.27 -17.34
C TRP A 445 0.41 -3.48 -16.57
N ASN A 446 -0.69 -3.53 -17.30
CA ASN A 446 -1.95 -4.01 -16.78
C ASN A 446 -1.91 -5.54 -16.69
N ALA A 447 -2.21 -6.10 -15.53
CA ALA A 447 -2.14 -7.55 -15.30
C ALA A 447 -3.18 -8.33 -16.12
N ALA A 448 -4.36 -7.74 -16.36
CA ALA A 448 -5.47 -8.42 -17.03
C ALA A 448 -5.28 -8.58 -18.54
N ASP A 449 -4.71 -7.57 -19.23
CA ASP A 449 -4.55 -7.60 -20.70
C ASP A 449 -3.10 -7.60 -21.18
N GLY A 450 -2.13 -7.35 -20.27
CA GLY A 450 -0.71 -7.34 -20.57
C GLY A 450 -0.20 -6.09 -21.27
N LYS A 451 -1.05 -5.07 -21.44
CA LYS A 451 -0.63 -3.82 -22.10
C LYS A 451 0.23 -2.97 -21.20
N GLU A 452 1.27 -2.37 -21.76
CA GLU A 452 2.05 -1.36 -21.08
C GLU A 452 1.19 -0.13 -20.80
N VAL A 453 1.18 0.33 -19.57
CA VAL A 453 0.42 1.50 -19.08
C VAL A 453 1.33 2.73 -19.03
N GLY A 454 2.61 2.50 -18.75
CA GLY A 454 3.61 3.54 -18.68
C GLY A 454 4.88 3.09 -17.98
N GLN A 455 5.68 4.06 -17.54
CA GLN A 455 7.03 3.80 -17.05
C GLN A 455 7.34 4.66 -15.84
N LEU A 456 8.11 4.09 -14.89
CA LEU A 456 8.74 4.79 -13.77
C LEU A 456 10.26 4.77 -13.94
N SER A 457 10.99 5.52 -13.12
CA SER A 457 12.45 5.64 -13.23
C SER A 457 13.09 5.72 -11.85
N THR A 458 14.30 5.17 -11.71
CA THR A 458 15.17 5.32 -10.53
C THR A 458 15.71 6.74 -10.36
N GLY A 459 15.73 7.53 -11.46
CA GLY A 459 16.17 8.93 -11.48
C GLY A 459 15.03 9.89 -11.82
N PRO A 460 14.13 10.21 -10.88
CA PRO A 460 13.06 11.16 -11.16
C PRO A 460 13.63 12.53 -11.49
N ARG A 461 13.05 13.18 -12.51
CA ARG A 461 13.48 14.52 -12.94
C ARG A 461 13.03 15.59 -11.94
N PRO A 462 13.72 16.75 -11.90
CA PRO A 462 13.29 17.90 -11.10
C PRO A 462 11.84 18.31 -11.38
N ALA A 463 11.19 18.90 -10.38
CA ALA A 463 9.77 19.27 -10.48
C ALA A 463 9.48 20.20 -11.67
N ALA A 464 10.38 21.12 -11.99
CA ALA A 464 10.23 22.03 -13.11
C ALA A 464 10.20 21.29 -14.47
N GLU A 465 11.07 20.30 -14.69
CA GLU A 465 11.09 19.49 -15.92
C GLU A 465 9.85 18.60 -16.00
N ARG A 466 9.41 18.03 -14.87
CA ARG A 466 8.18 17.22 -14.80
C ARG A 466 6.94 18.06 -15.11
N LEU A 467 6.89 19.31 -14.63
CA LEU A 467 5.80 20.23 -14.92
C LEU A 467 5.67 20.47 -16.43
N VAL A 468 6.76 20.84 -17.10
CA VAL A 468 6.76 21.07 -18.56
C VAL A 468 6.25 19.83 -19.31
N LYS A 469 6.74 18.64 -18.96
CA LYS A 469 6.32 17.40 -19.61
C LYS A 469 4.83 17.11 -19.39
N VAL A 470 4.32 17.33 -18.17
CA VAL A 470 2.92 17.10 -17.83
C VAL A 470 2.03 18.12 -18.56
N GLU A 471 2.38 19.40 -18.56
CA GLU A 471 1.64 20.45 -19.28
C GLU A 471 1.54 20.17 -20.78
N GLN A 472 2.58 19.63 -21.40
CA GLN A 472 2.57 19.24 -22.81
C GLN A 472 1.66 18.03 -23.09
N ALA A 473 1.45 17.14 -22.10
CA ALA A 473 0.63 15.95 -22.26
C ALA A 473 -0.89 16.22 -22.08
N ILE A 474 -1.27 17.28 -21.37
CA ILE A 474 -2.68 17.61 -21.07
C ILE A 474 -3.55 17.71 -22.33
N PRO A 475 -3.19 18.50 -23.39
CA PRO A 475 -4.06 18.65 -24.55
C PRO A 475 -4.35 17.34 -25.27
N ALA A 476 -3.36 16.44 -25.35
CA ALA A 476 -3.53 15.13 -25.97
C ALA A 476 -4.46 14.23 -25.17
N ALA A 477 -4.33 14.22 -23.84
CA ALA A 477 -5.20 13.46 -22.95
C ALA A 477 -6.65 14.00 -22.96
N GLU A 478 -6.85 15.30 -22.99
CA GLU A 478 -8.17 15.93 -23.09
C GLU A 478 -8.86 15.60 -24.42
N LYS A 479 -8.11 15.64 -25.51
CA LYS A 479 -8.62 15.24 -26.84
C LYS A 479 -9.06 13.78 -26.84
N LEU A 480 -8.22 12.87 -26.34
CA LEU A 480 -8.55 11.45 -26.23
C LEU A 480 -9.77 11.21 -25.34
N ALA A 481 -9.89 11.92 -24.21
CA ALA A 481 -11.05 11.83 -23.34
C ALA A 481 -12.33 12.29 -24.05
N ALA A 482 -12.28 13.36 -24.82
CA ALA A 482 -13.41 13.85 -25.59
C ALA A 482 -13.82 12.87 -26.71
N GLU A 483 -12.87 12.31 -27.44
CA GLU A 483 -13.10 11.33 -28.50
C GLU A 483 -13.71 10.04 -27.95
N THR A 484 -13.19 9.52 -26.84
CA THR A 484 -13.72 8.31 -26.19
C THR A 484 -15.11 8.54 -25.58
N ALA A 485 -15.37 9.71 -25.00
CA ALA A 485 -16.69 10.10 -24.50
C ALA A 485 -17.73 10.18 -25.64
N ALA A 486 -17.35 10.75 -26.77
CA ALA A 486 -18.22 10.82 -27.96
C ALA A 486 -18.52 9.40 -28.52
N ALA A 487 -17.50 8.54 -28.60
CA ALA A 487 -17.68 7.15 -29.03
C ALA A 487 -18.60 6.37 -28.07
N LEU A 488 -18.46 6.57 -26.75
CA LEU A 488 -19.34 5.98 -25.75
C LEU A 488 -20.79 6.43 -25.91
N ALA A 489 -21.02 7.75 -26.13
CA ALA A 489 -22.37 8.29 -26.36
C ALA A 489 -23.03 7.67 -27.59
N VAL A 490 -22.28 7.49 -28.69
CA VAL A 490 -22.78 6.84 -29.91
C VAL A 490 -23.12 5.36 -29.64
N ALA A 491 -22.26 4.63 -28.91
CA ALA A 491 -22.49 3.22 -28.58
C ALA A 491 -23.67 3.00 -27.60
N ALA A 492 -23.89 3.95 -26.66
CA ALA A 492 -24.95 3.86 -25.67
C ALA A 492 -26.35 4.18 -26.25
N LYS A 493 -26.44 5.02 -27.30
CA LYS A 493 -27.73 5.48 -27.85
C LYS A 493 -28.68 4.36 -28.26
N PRO A 494 -28.27 3.33 -29.06
CA PRO A 494 -29.19 2.26 -29.47
C PRO A 494 -29.60 1.35 -28.30
N ILE A 495 -28.81 1.31 -27.23
CA ILE A 495 -29.13 0.56 -26.00
C ILE A 495 -30.23 1.30 -25.25
N ALA A 496 -30.09 2.60 -25.02
CA ALA A 496 -31.09 3.43 -24.35
C ALA A 496 -32.44 3.44 -25.10
N GLU A 497 -32.41 3.49 -26.42
CA GLU A 497 -33.64 3.39 -27.25
C GLU A 497 -34.37 2.03 -27.06
N ARG A 498 -33.63 0.92 -27.02
CA ARG A 498 -34.21 -0.39 -26.76
C ARG A 498 -34.74 -0.56 -25.34
N GLU A 499 -34.03 -0.04 -24.35
CA GLU A 499 -34.47 -0.03 -22.94
C GLU A 499 -35.77 0.77 -22.77
N ALA A 500 -35.89 1.93 -23.42
CA ALA A 500 -37.11 2.74 -23.39
C ALA A 500 -38.31 1.97 -23.97
N VAL A 501 -38.14 1.29 -25.10
CA VAL A 501 -39.19 0.47 -25.71
C VAL A 501 -39.58 -0.71 -24.80
N ALA A 502 -38.58 -1.39 -24.22
CA ALA A 502 -38.83 -2.50 -23.30
C ALA A 502 -39.58 -2.04 -22.03
N THR A 503 -39.23 -0.89 -21.49
CA THR A 503 -39.89 -0.29 -20.32
C THR A 503 -41.36 0.06 -20.63
N ALA A 504 -41.61 0.65 -21.78
CA ALA A 504 -42.96 0.96 -22.20
C ALA A 504 -43.84 -0.30 -22.33
N LYS A 505 -43.30 -1.38 -22.96
CA LYS A 505 -43.99 -2.66 -23.08
C LYS A 505 -44.20 -3.39 -21.75
N LEU A 506 -43.24 -3.28 -20.82
CA LEU A 506 -43.40 -3.80 -19.47
C LEU A 506 -44.51 -3.08 -18.70
N THR A 507 -44.62 -1.77 -18.88
CA THR A 507 -45.71 -0.98 -18.28
C THR A 507 -47.08 -1.43 -18.82
N GLU A 508 -47.18 -1.67 -20.12
CA GLU A 508 -48.39 -2.20 -20.76
C GLU A 508 -48.76 -3.62 -20.24
N ALA A 509 -47.77 -4.49 -20.09
CA ALA A 509 -47.94 -5.83 -19.50
C ALA A 509 -48.42 -5.78 -18.03
N ASN A 510 -47.87 -4.87 -17.25
CA ASN A 510 -48.27 -4.68 -15.85
C ASN A 510 -49.72 -4.18 -15.75
N ALA A 511 -50.13 -3.27 -16.63
CA ALA A 511 -51.52 -2.79 -16.70
C ALA A 511 -52.50 -3.94 -17.11
N ALA A 512 -52.10 -4.80 -18.04
CA ALA A 512 -52.88 -5.99 -18.39
C ALA A 512 -52.98 -6.98 -17.21
N THR A 513 -51.91 -7.18 -16.48
CA THR A 513 -51.90 -8.04 -15.27
C THR A 513 -52.84 -7.49 -14.18
N ALA A 514 -52.90 -6.20 -13.98
CA ALA A 514 -53.82 -5.56 -13.03
C ALA A 514 -55.30 -5.84 -13.41
N LYS A 515 -55.62 -5.77 -14.70
CA LYS A 515 -56.98 -6.13 -15.19
C LYS A 515 -57.33 -7.61 -14.97
N VAL A 516 -56.37 -8.51 -15.10
CA VAL A 516 -56.55 -9.93 -14.75
C VAL A 516 -56.84 -10.12 -13.28
N GLN A 517 -56.14 -9.42 -12.41
CA GLN A 517 -56.37 -9.46 -10.96
C GLN A 517 -57.75 -8.94 -10.58
N GLU A 518 -58.20 -7.87 -11.25
CA GLU A 518 -59.55 -7.31 -11.04
C GLU A 518 -60.63 -8.31 -11.49
N ALA A 519 -60.44 -8.96 -12.65
CA ALA A 519 -61.35 -10.01 -13.12
C ALA A 519 -61.36 -11.24 -12.20
N ALA A 520 -60.24 -11.64 -11.65
CA ALA A 520 -60.13 -12.71 -10.66
C ALA A 520 -60.90 -12.39 -9.36
N ALA A 521 -60.79 -11.14 -8.88
CA ALA A 521 -61.57 -10.68 -7.72
C ALA A 521 -63.06 -10.67 -7.98
N ALA A 522 -63.49 -10.24 -9.18
CA ALA A 522 -64.91 -10.28 -9.59
C ALA A 522 -65.45 -11.72 -9.67
N LYS A 523 -64.64 -12.65 -10.20
CA LYS A 523 -64.96 -14.07 -10.23
C LYS A 523 -65.14 -14.65 -8.82
N ALA A 524 -64.22 -14.38 -7.90
CA ALA A 524 -64.31 -14.85 -6.52
C ALA A 524 -65.58 -14.32 -5.79
N ALA A 525 -65.95 -13.06 -6.05
CA ALA A 525 -67.18 -12.46 -5.53
C ALA A 525 -68.43 -13.18 -6.09
N ALA A 526 -68.47 -13.49 -7.38
CA ALA A 526 -69.55 -14.23 -8.02
C ALA A 526 -69.65 -15.67 -7.50
N GLU A 527 -68.52 -16.36 -7.28
CA GLU A 527 -68.46 -17.70 -6.70
C GLU A 527 -69.03 -17.71 -5.27
N LYS A 528 -68.75 -16.69 -4.47
CA LYS A 528 -69.30 -16.54 -3.13
C LYS A 528 -70.83 -16.39 -3.17
N VAL A 529 -71.35 -15.56 -4.07
CA VAL A 529 -72.81 -15.42 -4.26
C VAL A 529 -73.45 -16.73 -4.73
N LEU A 530 -72.80 -17.48 -5.62
CA LEU A 530 -73.27 -18.79 -6.06
C LEU A 530 -73.33 -19.78 -4.87
N ALA A 531 -72.33 -19.84 -4.03
CA ALA A 531 -72.29 -20.70 -2.85
C ALA A 531 -73.43 -20.35 -1.86
N GLU A 532 -73.66 -19.05 -1.61
CA GLU A 532 -74.78 -18.60 -0.80
C GLU A 532 -76.13 -19.01 -1.35
N LYS A 533 -76.33 -18.88 -2.67
CA LYS A 533 -77.57 -19.31 -3.35
C LYS A 533 -77.70 -20.83 -3.33
N THR A 534 -76.64 -21.59 -3.51
CA THR A 534 -76.64 -23.03 -3.42
C THR A 534 -77.03 -23.53 -2.03
N ALA A 535 -76.45 -22.90 -0.97
CA ALA A 535 -76.80 -23.20 0.40
C ALA A 535 -78.27 -22.90 0.71
N ALA A 536 -78.82 -21.80 0.14
CA ALA A 536 -80.24 -21.47 0.26
C ALA A 536 -81.18 -22.53 -0.43
N VAL A 537 -80.75 -23.02 -1.57
CA VAL A 537 -81.47 -24.13 -2.26
C VAL A 537 -81.41 -25.40 -1.39
N GLN A 538 -80.28 -25.78 -0.87
CA GLN A 538 -80.17 -26.96 -0.02
C GLN A 538 -81.00 -26.84 1.24
N ALA A 539 -81.02 -25.65 1.91
CA ALA A 539 -81.91 -25.38 3.03
C ALA A 539 -83.37 -25.48 2.69
N ALA A 540 -83.78 -24.97 1.53
CA ALA A 540 -85.14 -25.12 1.00
C ALA A 540 -85.53 -26.61 0.72
N GLU A 541 -84.60 -27.41 0.18
CA GLU A 541 -84.80 -28.86 -0.05
C GLU A 541 -84.91 -29.60 1.29
N GLN A 542 -84.14 -29.28 2.30
CA GLN A 542 -84.26 -29.86 3.65
C GLN A 542 -85.58 -29.47 4.31
N ALA A 543 -86.02 -28.22 4.16
CA ALA A 543 -87.32 -27.78 4.65
C ALA A 543 -88.45 -28.48 3.95
N LEU A 544 -88.33 -28.82 2.63
CA LEU A 544 -89.26 -29.63 1.86
C LEU A 544 -89.33 -31.06 2.45
N ILE A 545 -88.22 -31.68 2.73
CA ILE A 545 -88.15 -33.02 3.32
C ILE A 545 -88.77 -33.01 4.72
N ALA A 546 -88.50 -32.02 5.53
CA ALA A 546 -89.01 -31.86 6.90
C ALA A 546 -90.54 -31.56 6.92
N ALA A 547 -91.00 -30.82 5.97
CA ALA A 547 -92.39 -30.35 5.89
C ALA A 547 -93.20 -31.05 4.78
N ARG A 548 -93.12 -32.35 4.66
CA ARG A 548 -93.94 -33.21 3.69
C ARG A 548 -95.41 -32.88 3.71
N ALA A 549 -95.92 -32.30 4.78
CA ALA A 549 -97.32 -31.86 4.88
C ALA A 549 -97.64 -30.53 4.17
N ALA A 550 -96.55 -29.76 3.80
CA ALA A 550 -96.72 -28.50 3.08
C ALA A 550 -96.08 -28.55 1.67
N TYR A 551 -96.22 -29.64 1.03
CA TYR A 551 -95.58 -30.02 -0.25
C TYR A 551 -95.60 -28.95 -1.35
N GLU A 552 -96.72 -28.26 -1.57
CA GLU A 552 -96.83 -27.24 -2.62
C GLU A 552 -96.04 -25.99 -2.34
N LYS A 553 -95.95 -25.59 -1.10
CA LYS A 553 -95.21 -24.40 -0.72
C LYS A 553 -93.67 -24.59 -0.81
N ALA A 554 -93.20 -25.77 -0.42
CA ALA A 554 -91.78 -26.13 -0.48
C ALA A 554 -91.29 -26.30 -1.94
N ILE A 555 -92.11 -26.77 -2.86
CA ILE A 555 -91.78 -26.84 -4.32
C ILE A 555 -91.59 -25.40 -4.85
N LEU A 556 -92.49 -24.48 -4.53
CA LEU A 556 -92.37 -23.08 -4.94
C LEU A 556 -91.09 -22.37 -4.41
N GLU A 557 -90.73 -22.69 -3.21
CA GLU A 557 -89.47 -22.17 -2.61
C GLU A 557 -88.22 -22.75 -3.29
N LYS A 558 -88.23 -24.04 -3.63
CA LYS A 558 -87.14 -24.68 -4.40
C LYS A 558 -86.99 -24.08 -5.79
N ASP A 559 -88.10 -23.89 -6.52
CA ASP A 559 -88.09 -23.30 -7.84
C ASP A 559 -87.65 -21.83 -7.84
N ALA A 560 -87.96 -21.10 -6.79
CA ALA A 560 -87.53 -19.73 -6.58
C ALA A 560 -86.01 -19.65 -6.33
N ALA A 561 -85.50 -20.58 -5.50
CA ALA A 561 -84.08 -20.69 -5.21
C ALA A 561 -83.26 -21.09 -6.45
N ALA A 562 -83.76 -22.05 -7.22
CA ALA A 562 -83.15 -22.50 -8.50
C ALA A 562 -83.02 -21.35 -9.51
N ARG A 563 -84.11 -20.54 -9.64
CA ARG A 563 -84.10 -19.36 -10.53
C ARG A 563 -83.10 -18.32 -10.11
N ASN A 564 -82.82 -18.17 -8.82
CA ASN A 564 -81.83 -17.21 -8.32
C ASN A 564 -80.37 -17.67 -8.49
N THR A 565 -80.11 -18.97 -8.73
CA THR A 565 -78.73 -19.45 -8.97
C THR A 565 -78.26 -19.29 -10.42
N ALA A 566 -79.21 -19.34 -11.41
CA ALA A 566 -78.83 -19.23 -12.82
C ALA A 566 -78.12 -17.95 -13.20
N PRO A 567 -78.51 -16.75 -12.74
CA PRO A 567 -77.79 -15.53 -13.00
C PRO A 567 -76.36 -15.52 -12.37
N ALA A 568 -76.23 -16.13 -11.21
CA ALA A 568 -74.93 -16.20 -10.55
C ALA A 568 -73.96 -17.13 -11.28
N GLN A 569 -74.47 -18.26 -11.80
CA GLN A 569 -73.67 -19.18 -12.65
C GLN A 569 -73.25 -18.54 -13.96
N THR A 570 -74.14 -17.79 -14.61
CA THR A 570 -73.83 -17.07 -15.86
C THR A 570 -72.77 -15.97 -15.57
N SER A 571 -72.91 -15.28 -14.48
CA SER A 571 -71.92 -14.25 -14.05
C SER A 571 -70.53 -14.86 -13.78
N VAL A 572 -70.49 -16.02 -13.10
CA VAL A 572 -69.22 -16.73 -12.86
C VAL A 572 -68.60 -17.24 -14.18
N ALA A 573 -69.40 -17.80 -15.07
CA ALA A 573 -68.93 -18.28 -16.37
C ALA A 573 -68.38 -17.15 -17.24
N SER A 574 -69.06 -15.98 -17.27
CA SER A 574 -68.60 -14.83 -18.04
C SER A 574 -67.34 -14.22 -17.41
N ALA A 575 -67.24 -14.17 -16.08
CA ALA A 575 -66.03 -13.71 -15.40
C ALA A 575 -64.83 -14.64 -15.68
N ALA A 576 -65.06 -15.96 -15.70
CA ALA A 576 -64.03 -16.94 -16.03
C ALA A 576 -63.53 -16.83 -17.48
N GLU A 577 -64.43 -16.55 -18.44
CA GLU A 577 -64.04 -16.31 -19.84
C GLU A 577 -63.24 -15.00 -19.99
N VAL A 578 -63.66 -13.93 -19.34
CA VAL A 578 -62.94 -12.68 -19.35
C VAL A 578 -61.58 -12.82 -18.68
N GLU A 579 -61.49 -13.54 -17.55
CA GLU A 579 -60.23 -13.83 -16.88
C GLU A 579 -59.30 -14.62 -17.80
N LYS A 580 -59.82 -15.68 -18.45
CA LYS A 580 -59.02 -16.50 -19.37
C LYS A 580 -58.52 -15.69 -20.58
N ALA A 581 -59.38 -14.84 -21.14
CA ALA A 581 -58.99 -13.98 -22.26
C ALA A 581 -57.98 -12.91 -21.83
N ALA A 582 -58.19 -12.30 -20.66
CA ALA A 582 -57.25 -11.31 -20.07
C ALA A 582 -55.94 -11.95 -19.69
N ALA A 583 -55.95 -13.17 -19.11
CA ALA A 583 -54.74 -13.93 -18.78
C ALA A 583 -53.94 -14.28 -20.05
N ALA A 584 -54.60 -14.71 -21.10
CA ALA A 584 -53.95 -15.00 -22.39
C ALA A 584 -53.34 -13.74 -23.02
N ALA A 585 -54.05 -12.61 -22.99
CA ALA A 585 -53.56 -11.35 -23.49
C ALA A 585 -52.38 -10.82 -22.65
N ALA A 586 -52.48 -10.89 -21.33
CA ALA A 586 -51.37 -10.49 -20.42
C ALA A 586 -50.15 -11.39 -20.60
N ALA A 587 -50.35 -12.70 -20.76
CA ALA A 587 -49.25 -13.63 -21.03
C ALA A 587 -48.56 -13.33 -22.38
N ALA A 588 -49.34 -13.01 -23.41
CA ALA A 588 -48.80 -12.64 -24.73
C ALA A 588 -48.00 -11.31 -24.66
N VAL A 589 -48.57 -10.29 -24.01
CA VAL A 589 -47.91 -8.98 -23.82
C VAL A 589 -46.65 -9.14 -22.96
N LYS A 590 -46.72 -9.96 -21.89
CA LYS A 590 -45.54 -10.25 -21.05
C LYS A 590 -44.48 -11.00 -21.84
N ALA A 591 -44.84 -12.02 -22.61
CA ALA A 591 -43.89 -12.77 -23.44
C ALA A 591 -43.22 -11.87 -24.50
N GLU A 592 -43.96 -10.91 -25.07
CA GLU A 592 -43.42 -9.93 -26.01
C GLU A 592 -42.54 -8.90 -25.29
N ALA A 593 -42.94 -8.43 -24.10
CA ALA A 593 -42.14 -7.56 -23.27
C ALA A 593 -40.83 -8.24 -22.79
N ASP A 594 -40.91 -9.53 -22.39
CA ASP A 594 -39.73 -10.32 -22.00
C ASP A 594 -38.78 -10.52 -23.19
N LYS A 595 -39.29 -10.75 -24.40
CA LYS A 595 -38.48 -10.81 -25.63
C LYS A 595 -37.83 -9.46 -25.94
N LEU A 596 -38.59 -8.36 -25.82
CA LEU A 596 -38.07 -7.02 -26.04
C LEU A 596 -37.06 -6.63 -24.95
N ALA A 597 -37.30 -7.02 -23.70
CA ALA A 597 -36.36 -6.83 -22.60
C ALA A 597 -35.07 -7.66 -22.80
N ALA A 598 -35.18 -8.88 -23.31
CA ALA A 598 -34.04 -9.70 -23.67
C ALA A 598 -33.26 -9.12 -24.87
N ALA A 599 -33.98 -8.58 -25.87
CA ALA A 599 -33.38 -7.92 -27.04
C ALA A 599 -32.82 -6.54 -26.72
N ALA A 600 -33.36 -5.85 -25.70
CA ALA A 600 -32.84 -4.57 -25.21
C ALA A 600 -31.55 -4.72 -24.38
N LYS A 601 -31.37 -5.88 -23.75
CA LYS A 601 -30.10 -6.20 -23.10
C LYS A 601 -29.02 -6.32 -24.18
N PRO A 602 -27.88 -5.60 -24.03
CA PRO A 602 -26.79 -5.78 -24.98
C PRO A 602 -26.42 -7.25 -25.09
N ASN A 603 -26.21 -7.75 -26.28
CA ASN A 603 -25.65 -9.08 -26.43
C ASN A 603 -24.23 -9.12 -25.86
N GLU A 604 -23.67 -10.30 -25.68
CA GLU A 604 -22.36 -10.44 -25.04
C GLU A 604 -21.26 -9.59 -25.72
N ALA A 605 -21.30 -9.49 -27.05
CA ALA A 605 -20.38 -8.67 -27.81
C ALA A 605 -20.60 -7.16 -27.57
N GLU A 606 -21.85 -6.72 -27.54
CA GLU A 606 -22.21 -5.33 -27.25
C GLU A 606 -21.92 -4.94 -25.80
N GLN A 607 -22.19 -5.84 -24.84
CA GLN A 607 -21.83 -5.64 -23.43
C GLN A 607 -20.32 -5.51 -23.27
N LYS A 608 -19.56 -6.36 -23.93
CA LYS A 608 -18.09 -6.31 -23.92
C LYS A 608 -17.57 -5.05 -24.61
N ALA A 609 -18.18 -4.65 -25.72
CA ALA A 609 -17.80 -3.41 -26.42
C ALA A 609 -18.15 -2.17 -25.59
N LEU A 610 -19.33 -2.14 -24.97
CA LEU A 610 -19.74 -1.03 -24.09
C LEU A 610 -18.85 -0.96 -22.84
N ALA A 611 -18.59 -2.09 -22.20
CA ALA A 611 -17.69 -2.15 -21.04
C ALA A 611 -16.27 -1.69 -21.41
N ALA A 612 -15.75 -2.11 -22.57
CA ALA A 612 -14.46 -1.66 -23.07
C ALA A 612 -14.44 -0.16 -23.37
N ALA A 613 -15.50 0.38 -23.98
CA ALA A 613 -15.62 1.81 -24.25
C ALA A 613 -15.75 2.64 -22.96
N GLN A 614 -16.52 2.15 -21.98
CA GLN A 614 -16.63 2.78 -20.66
C GLN A 614 -15.30 2.78 -19.92
N ALA A 615 -14.58 1.66 -19.92
CA ALA A 615 -13.25 1.56 -19.31
C ALA A 615 -12.26 2.50 -20.00
N ALA A 616 -12.28 2.57 -21.34
CA ALA A 616 -11.42 3.48 -22.09
C ALA A 616 -11.74 4.95 -21.82
N ALA A 617 -13.02 5.33 -21.80
CA ALA A 617 -13.46 6.69 -21.52
C ALA A 617 -13.09 7.09 -20.08
N LYS A 618 -13.31 6.20 -19.11
CA LYS A 618 -12.91 6.43 -17.71
C LYS A 618 -11.40 6.59 -17.59
N SER A 619 -10.63 5.68 -18.18
CA SER A 619 -9.17 5.74 -18.15
C SER A 619 -8.64 7.04 -18.77
N ALA A 620 -9.19 7.48 -19.92
CA ALA A 620 -8.77 8.73 -20.55
C ALA A 620 -9.14 9.96 -19.72
N ALA A 621 -10.33 9.97 -19.12
CA ALA A 621 -10.77 11.06 -18.24
C ALA A 621 -9.92 11.12 -16.96
N ASP A 622 -9.66 9.97 -16.33
CA ASP A 622 -8.82 9.85 -15.13
C ASP A 622 -7.38 10.30 -15.44
N GLN A 623 -6.86 9.94 -16.61
CA GLN A 623 -5.54 10.38 -17.05
C GLN A 623 -5.45 11.90 -17.23
N ALA A 624 -6.45 12.50 -17.89
CA ALA A 624 -6.50 13.97 -18.04
C ALA A 624 -6.63 14.67 -16.68
N ALA A 625 -7.47 14.17 -15.78
CA ALA A 625 -7.63 14.69 -14.44
C ALA A 625 -6.35 14.55 -13.60
N SER A 626 -5.68 13.39 -13.71
CA SER A 626 -4.40 13.12 -13.05
C SER A 626 -3.33 14.10 -13.50
N LEU A 627 -3.17 14.32 -14.81
CA LEU A 627 -2.20 15.27 -15.36
C LEU A 627 -2.45 16.70 -14.86
N LYS A 628 -3.72 17.14 -14.78
CA LYS A 628 -4.06 18.44 -14.19
C LYS A 628 -3.70 18.51 -12.71
N GLY A 629 -4.01 17.44 -11.94
CA GLY A 629 -3.64 17.34 -10.54
C GLY A 629 -2.12 17.33 -10.33
N GLN A 630 -1.36 16.65 -11.19
CA GLN A 630 0.11 16.68 -11.20
C GLN A 630 0.65 18.08 -11.45
N THR A 631 0.09 18.81 -12.42
CA THR A 631 0.46 20.21 -12.71
C THR A 631 0.32 21.08 -11.47
N GLU A 632 -0.81 21.00 -10.77
CA GLU A 632 -1.06 21.80 -9.57
C GLU A 632 -0.11 21.42 -8.42
N ARG A 633 0.15 20.12 -8.22
CA ARG A 633 1.13 19.69 -7.21
C ARG A 633 2.55 20.13 -7.53
N LEU A 634 2.98 19.99 -8.79
CA LEU A 634 4.30 20.45 -9.24
C LEU A 634 4.46 21.97 -9.08
N LYS A 635 3.42 22.76 -9.38
CA LYS A 635 3.42 24.21 -9.14
C LYS A 635 3.62 24.50 -7.65
N LYS A 636 2.91 23.81 -6.75
CA LYS A 636 3.09 23.98 -5.30
C LYS A 636 4.50 23.59 -4.82
N VAL A 637 5.08 22.53 -5.38
CA VAL A 637 6.48 22.15 -5.06
C VAL A 637 7.45 23.24 -5.50
N ILE A 638 7.28 23.76 -6.73
CA ILE A 638 8.13 24.85 -7.25
C ILE A 638 7.95 26.13 -6.43
N GLU A 639 6.72 26.50 -6.05
CA GLU A 639 6.46 27.62 -5.16
C GLU A 639 7.09 27.43 -3.78
N GLY A 640 7.03 26.21 -3.23
CA GLY A 640 7.69 25.84 -1.98
C GLY A 640 9.22 25.99 -2.03
N LEU A 641 9.83 25.62 -3.18
CA LEU A 641 11.25 25.76 -3.42
C LEU A 641 11.70 27.22 -3.62
N GLN A 642 10.81 28.08 -4.08
CA GLN A 642 11.07 29.51 -4.32
C GLN A 642 10.91 30.35 -3.04
N LYS A 643 10.20 29.86 -2.03
CA LYS A 643 10.16 30.52 -0.71
C LYS A 643 11.51 30.33 -0.05
N PRO A 644 12.23 31.40 0.32
CA PRO A 644 13.45 31.26 1.10
C PRO A 644 13.08 30.51 2.38
N ALA A 645 13.86 29.49 2.70
CA ALA A 645 13.72 28.74 3.95
C ALA A 645 13.96 29.72 5.11
N GLU A 646 12.89 30.24 5.70
CA GLU A 646 12.97 30.83 7.02
C GLU A 646 13.34 29.70 7.98
N GLY A 647 14.63 29.52 8.19
CA GLY A 647 15.15 28.70 9.28
C GLY A 647 15.95 27.45 8.96
N GLN A 648 16.32 27.14 7.71
CA GLN A 648 17.32 26.09 7.46
C GLN A 648 18.53 26.64 6.72
N GLN A 649 19.57 27.01 7.45
CA GLN A 649 20.90 27.17 6.88
C GLN A 649 21.38 25.81 6.37
N VAL A 650 21.55 25.74 5.06
CA VAL A 650 22.26 24.66 4.38
C VAL A 650 23.69 24.68 4.91
N ALA A 651 24.08 23.69 5.68
CA ALA A 651 25.48 23.41 5.93
C ALA A 651 26.11 22.86 4.64
N ASN A 652 27.03 23.59 4.07
CA ASN A 652 27.94 23.16 3.00
C ASN A 652 28.75 21.93 3.40
#